data_33b62e42e3d5a6e04d553f2fe71963be
#
_entry.id   33b62e42e3d5a6e04d553f2fe71963be
#
_cell.length_a   1.000
_cell.length_b   1.000
_cell.length_c   1.000
_cell.angle_alpha   90.00
_cell.angle_beta   90.00
_cell.angle_gamma   90.00
#
_symmetry.space_group_name_H-M   'P 1'
#
loop_
_entity.id
_entity.type
_entity.pdbx_description
1 polymer ?
#
loop_
_entity_poly.entity_id
_entity_poly.type
_entity_poly.pdbx_seq_one_letter_code
_entity_poly.pdbx_strand_id
1 'polypeptide(L)'
;MASQLPLPERPEDAVRILTEALAQLAPPGAPLPRDAALAVFRRYVARVQNHVQELFEAGNMPGLAAGRLLGSLTDGVIAALHDCALGQHLGPQEKLAVVATGGYGRGVLAPFSDIDLLFITRDEPSAGTLATVEFMLYFLWDLGLKVGHATRSVDECLADAARDLVIRTSMIDARLLTGDAGLFESFNTRFLAAFRQDGVGAFLAAKQAERDARHRRFGDSPFLVEPNIKEGRGGLRDLQTLYWMTRYVFGTQVMGELVGPDSPGGGILTAQEAKHARRAWSFLWTVRFHLHYVAGRAEDRLTFDLQPVVGARMGYTRHGRRDGVERFMRHYFLTARDVARITAVLEPAVIRAALGPPALQKETDRALFEQGFVLADGKLMSAPGRDFEREPINMLRILQVARDRHLGLHPLAVRALIRHERGAIALRDDPAAAEVFMDLLCGCDGERCRADGAHWLSVLNESGFLGRYIPDWARVVGQMQFDTYHVFTVDEHTIEAVRVLNALERGELTEVAPIASGVIEDLQSRRALYVATLLHDIAKGRGGDHSELGAELATEIGPALGLSGEESETVSWLVLHHLLLSQTAFKRDIDDPKTILDLADTIQSPERLKLLLVLTVADMRAVSAKVWNGWKATLLREL
;
A
#
# COMPACT_ATOMS: atom_id res chain seq x y z
N MET A 1 20.85 41.37 23.20
CA MET A 1 20.28 40.13 23.81
C MET A 1 19.03 39.76 23.01
N ALA A 2 19.14 38.86 22.03
CA ALA A 2 17.96 38.38 21.31
C ALA A 2 17.28 37.33 22.21
N SER A 3 16.25 37.75 22.99
CA SER A 3 15.41 36.83 23.74
C SER A 3 14.87 35.77 22.75
N GLN A 4 15.06 34.50 23.06
CA GLN A 4 14.47 33.42 22.30
C GLN A 4 12.96 33.58 22.34
N LEU A 5 12.32 33.67 21.17
CA LEU A 5 10.86 33.71 21.09
C LEU A 5 10.28 32.47 21.80
N PRO A 6 9.25 32.60 22.64
CA PRO A 6 8.66 31.46 23.33
C PRO A 6 8.11 30.43 22.34
N LEU A 7 8.00 29.18 22.74
CA LEU A 7 7.32 28.15 21.97
C LEU A 7 5.82 28.25 22.22
N PRO A 8 4.98 28.18 21.16
CA PRO A 8 3.53 28.20 21.33
C PRO A 8 3.03 26.86 21.83
N GLU A 9 2.03 26.86 22.69
CA GLU A 9 1.28 25.68 23.09
C GLU A 9 0.08 25.44 22.15
N ARG A 10 -0.46 26.51 21.58
CA ARG A 10 -1.62 26.53 20.68
C ARG A 10 -1.36 27.44 19.47
N PRO A 11 -2.11 27.28 18.35
CA PRO A 11 -2.00 28.14 17.19
C PRO A 11 -2.17 29.64 17.51
N GLU A 12 -3.12 29.96 18.39
CA GLU A 12 -3.39 31.34 18.81
C GLU A 12 -2.19 31.97 19.54
N ASP A 13 -1.42 31.19 20.25
CA ASP A 13 -0.18 31.64 20.91
C ASP A 13 0.86 32.07 19.87
N ALA A 14 0.92 31.38 18.71
CA ALA A 14 1.81 31.75 17.62
C ALA A 14 1.50 33.16 17.11
N VAL A 15 0.22 33.46 16.90
CA VAL A 15 -0.23 34.79 16.47
C VAL A 15 0.19 35.83 17.52
N ARG A 16 -0.12 35.62 18.79
CA ARG A 16 0.24 36.54 19.86
C ARG A 16 1.76 36.78 19.97
N ILE A 17 2.55 35.69 19.96
CA ILE A 17 4.03 35.78 20.07
C ILE A 17 4.61 36.56 18.89
N LEU A 18 4.15 36.29 17.67
CA LEU A 18 4.62 37.00 16.49
C LEU A 18 4.16 38.45 16.48
N THR A 19 2.91 38.75 16.82
CA THR A 19 2.38 40.11 16.91
C THR A 19 3.15 40.94 17.94
N GLU A 20 3.41 40.39 19.13
CA GLU A 20 4.21 41.06 20.17
C GLU A 20 5.65 41.33 19.72
N ALA A 21 6.28 40.38 19.01
CA ALA A 21 7.62 40.53 18.47
C ALA A 21 7.68 41.57 17.33
N LEU A 22 6.66 41.61 16.47
CA LEU A 22 6.55 42.59 15.40
C LEU A 22 6.26 44.01 15.92
N ALA A 23 5.46 44.16 16.97
CA ALA A 23 5.17 45.45 17.59
C ALA A 23 6.43 46.15 18.13
N GLN A 24 7.50 45.41 18.41
CA GLN A 24 8.80 45.96 18.83
C GLN A 24 9.61 46.57 17.65
N LEU A 25 9.23 46.30 16.40
CA LEU A 25 9.96 46.73 15.19
C LEU A 25 9.51 48.10 14.67
N ALA A 26 8.27 48.48 14.92
CA ALA A 26 7.71 49.75 14.45
C ALA A 26 6.65 50.26 15.45
N PRO A 27 6.48 51.60 15.60
CA PRO A 27 5.42 52.15 16.41
C PRO A 27 4.03 51.84 15.83
N PRO A 28 2.98 51.80 16.66
CA PRO A 28 1.62 51.50 16.21
C PRO A 28 1.20 52.41 15.02
N GLY A 29 0.71 51.76 13.94
CA GLY A 29 0.26 52.45 12.72
C GLY A 29 1.34 52.79 11.70
N ALA A 30 2.62 52.52 11.96
CA ALA A 30 3.68 52.61 10.96
C ALA A 30 3.88 51.29 10.22
N PRO A 31 4.21 51.33 8.91
CA PRO A 31 4.52 50.12 8.15
C PRO A 31 5.71 49.37 8.76
N LEU A 32 5.58 48.06 8.88
CA LEU A 32 6.66 47.22 9.40
C LEU A 32 7.81 47.14 8.38
N PRO A 33 9.08 47.34 8.79
CA PRO A 33 10.23 47.06 7.94
C PRO A 33 10.25 45.59 7.52
N ARG A 34 10.08 45.34 6.21
CA ARG A 34 9.90 43.99 5.66
C ARG A 34 11.01 43.03 6.06
N ASP A 35 12.28 43.43 5.93
CA ASP A 35 13.42 42.60 6.25
C ASP A 35 13.50 42.23 7.74
N ALA A 36 13.16 43.16 8.63
CA ALA A 36 13.12 42.93 10.07
C ALA A 36 11.98 41.98 10.44
N ALA A 37 10.80 42.17 9.85
CA ALA A 37 9.67 41.25 10.03
C ALA A 37 10.02 39.85 9.52
N LEU A 38 10.61 39.73 8.32
CA LEU A 38 11.06 38.47 7.75
C LEU A 38 12.05 37.74 8.65
N ALA A 39 12.99 38.47 9.27
CA ALA A 39 13.95 37.89 10.23
C ALA A 39 13.27 37.33 11.50
N VAL A 40 12.19 37.97 11.97
CA VAL A 40 11.39 37.47 13.10
C VAL A 40 10.68 36.17 12.74
N PHE A 41 9.94 36.17 11.63
CA PHE A 41 9.23 34.98 11.14
C PHE A 41 10.18 33.83 10.86
N ARG A 42 11.34 34.08 10.21
CA ARG A 42 12.33 33.04 9.91
C ARG A 42 12.85 32.36 11.18
N ARG A 43 13.18 33.14 12.21
CA ARG A 43 13.60 32.61 13.51
C ARG A 43 12.49 31.79 14.18
N TYR A 44 11.26 32.28 14.10
CA TYR A 44 10.11 31.57 14.69
C TYR A 44 9.83 30.24 13.97
N VAL A 45 9.76 30.22 12.65
CA VAL A 45 9.53 29.03 11.84
C VAL A 45 10.63 27.97 12.10
N ALA A 46 11.89 28.38 12.08
CA ALA A 46 13.02 27.48 12.39
C ALA A 46 12.91 26.89 13.80
N ARG A 47 12.52 27.70 14.79
CA ARG A 47 12.34 27.22 16.17
C ARG A 47 11.20 26.23 16.29
N VAL A 48 10.07 26.47 15.62
CA VAL A 48 8.91 25.57 15.60
C VAL A 48 9.29 24.24 14.95
N GLN A 49 9.96 24.29 13.79
CA GLN A 49 10.40 23.09 13.10
C GLN A 49 11.36 22.25 13.93
N ASN A 50 12.36 22.89 14.55
CA ASN A 50 13.32 22.21 15.43
C ASN A 50 12.61 21.59 16.65
N HIS A 51 11.67 22.29 17.26
CA HIS A 51 10.93 21.78 18.40
C HIS A 51 10.11 20.53 18.06
N VAL A 52 9.41 20.54 16.91
CA VAL A 52 8.66 19.36 16.46
C VAL A 52 9.61 18.20 16.16
N GLN A 53 10.77 18.48 15.56
CA GLN A 53 11.80 17.48 15.31
C GLN A 53 12.34 16.87 16.61
N GLU A 54 12.70 17.68 17.58
CA GLU A 54 13.19 17.24 18.90
C GLU A 54 12.17 16.35 19.62
N LEU A 55 10.90 16.75 19.67
CA LEU A 55 9.83 15.96 20.29
C LEU A 55 9.62 14.61 19.57
N PHE A 56 9.70 14.62 18.24
CA PHE A 56 9.54 13.42 17.44
C PHE A 56 10.74 12.48 17.59
N GLU A 57 11.98 12.98 17.48
CA GLU A 57 13.20 12.17 17.56
C GLU A 57 13.47 11.64 18.99
N ALA A 58 12.99 12.34 20.02
CA ALA A 58 13.00 11.83 21.40
C ALA A 58 12.00 10.66 21.63
N GLY A 59 11.20 10.30 20.63
CA GLY A 59 10.20 9.24 20.73
C GLY A 59 8.96 9.61 21.56
N ASN A 60 8.82 10.88 21.93
CA ASN A 60 7.70 11.37 22.76
C ASN A 60 6.40 11.55 21.95
N MET A 61 6.47 11.48 20.61
CA MET A 61 5.35 11.77 19.72
C MET A 61 5.36 10.89 18.47
N PRO A 62 4.24 10.21 18.14
CA PRO A 62 4.11 9.50 16.85
C PRO A 62 4.08 10.50 15.68
N GLY A 63 4.52 10.06 14.48
CA GLY A 63 4.60 10.92 13.29
C GLY A 63 3.31 11.62 12.90
N LEU A 64 2.15 10.97 13.08
CA LEU A 64 0.85 11.62 12.82
C LEU A 64 0.56 12.78 13.81
N ALA A 65 0.92 12.61 15.08
CA ALA A 65 0.76 13.66 16.07
C ALA A 65 1.75 14.82 15.82
N ALA A 66 3.00 14.49 15.46
CA ALA A 66 3.99 15.47 15.05
C ALA A 66 3.54 16.27 13.80
N GLY A 67 2.92 15.58 12.83
CA GLY A 67 2.36 16.23 11.64
C GLY A 67 1.19 17.15 11.93
N ARG A 68 0.34 16.81 12.91
CA ARG A 68 -0.74 17.70 13.37
C ARG A 68 -0.19 18.91 14.11
N LEU A 69 0.79 18.71 14.95
CA LEU A 69 1.46 19.81 15.66
C LEU A 69 2.12 20.76 14.65
N LEU A 70 2.87 20.24 13.68
CA LEU A 70 3.50 21.05 12.64
C LEU A 70 2.46 21.82 11.81
N GLY A 71 1.34 21.17 11.43
CA GLY A 71 0.23 21.81 10.73
C GLY A 71 -0.38 22.95 11.56
N SER A 72 -0.71 22.69 12.81
CA SER A 72 -1.29 23.67 13.74
C SER A 72 -0.38 24.89 13.99
N LEU A 73 0.92 24.67 14.16
CA LEU A 73 1.88 25.77 14.35
C LEU A 73 2.08 26.57 13.05
N THR A 74 1.97 25.93 11.90
CA THR A 74 1.97 26.62 10.59
C THR A 74 0.71 27.47 10.40
N ASP A 75 -0.45 27.01 10.89
CA ASP A 75 -1.70 27.81 10.88
C ASP A 75 -1.48 29.16 11.58
N GLY A 76 -0.83 29.14 12.75
CA GLY A 76 -0.52 30.37 13.48
C GLY A 76 0.44 31.31 12.75
N VAL A 77 1.42 30.74 12.00
CA VAL A 77 2.32 31.54 11.16
C VAL A 77 1.56 32.22 10.02
N ILE A 78 0.66 31.47 9.34
CA ILE A 78 -0.16 32.02 8.24
C ILE A 78 -1.12 33.11 8.76
N ALA A 79 -1.76 32.89 9.91
CA ALA A 79 -2.66 33.89 10.50
C ALA A 79 -1.91 35.17 10.90
N ALA A 80 -0.76 35.05 11.57
CA ALA A 80 0.06 36.20 11.93
C ALA A 80 0.60 36.96 10.70
N LEU A 81 0.92 36.22 9.62
CA LEU A 81 1.35 36.84 8.37
C LEU A 81 0.19 37.61 7.68
N HIS A 82 -1.02 37.07 7.71
CA HIS A 82 -2.20 37.77 7.22
C HIS A 82 -2.45 39.08 7.98
N ASP A 83 -2.39 39.04 9.32
CA ASP A 83 -2.53 40.25 10.14
C ASP A 83 -1.42 41.26 9.85
N CYS A 84 -0.19 40.79 9.66
CA CYS A 84 0.93 41.63 9.24
C CYS A 84 0.67 42.30 7.87
N ALA A 85 0.15 41.57 6.90
CA ALA A 85 -0.18 42.06 5.57
C ALA A 85 -1.28 43.14 5.61
N LEU A 86 -2.32 42.94 6.43
CA LEU A 86 -3.37 43.93 6.64
C LEU A 86 -2.81 45.26 7.24
N GLY A 87 -1.85 45.13 8.15
CA GLY A 87 -1.16 46.30 8.74
C GLY A 87 -0.27 47.08 7.81
N GLN A 88 0.05 46.60 6.60
CA GLN A 88 0.84 47.33 5.61
C GLN A 88 0.04 48.41 4.82
N HIS A 89 -1.26 48.49 5.03
CA HIS A 89 -2.13 49.46 4.35
C HIS A 89 -2.02 49.45 2.80
N LEU A 90 -2.05 48.25 2.22
CA LEU A 90 -1.82 47.99 0.77
C LEU A 90 -2.95 48.48 -0.14
N GLY A 91 -3.89 49.25 0.38
CA GLY A 91 -5.05 49.80 -0.33
C GLY A 91 -6.39 49.35 0.28
N PRO A 92 -7.52 49.62 -0.38
CA PRO A 92 -8.84 49.21 0.10
C PRO A 92 -8.90 47.70 0.30
N GLN A 93 -9.27 47.28 1.50
CA GLN A 93 -9.42 45.86 1.83
C GLN A 93 -10.87 45.42 1.68
N GLU A 94 -11.05 44.27 1.11
CA GLU A 94 -12.33 43.59 0.99
C GLU A 94 -12.26 42.24 1.73
N LYS A 95 -13.39 41.53 1.71
CA LYS A 95 -13.46 40.19 2.30
C LYS A 95 -12.49 39.25 1.59
N LEU A 96 -11.60 38.65 2.37
CA LEU A 96 -10.64 37.64 1.93
C LEU A 96 -10.70 36.49 2.94
N ALA A 97 -10.83 35.24 2.47
CA ALA A 97 -10.64 34.05 3.30
C ALA A 97 -9.36 33.32 2.86
N VAL A 98 -8.47 33.07 3.81
CA VAL A 98 -7.24 32.27 3.62
C VAL A 98 -7.53 30.85 4.07
N VAL A 99 -7.45 29.92 3.13
CA VAL A 99 -7.93 28.54 3.29
C VAL A 99 -6.79 27.57 2.99
N ALA A 100 -6.58 26.61 3.88
CA ALA A 100 -5.73 25.46 3.62
C ALA A 100 -6.47 24.42 2.79
N THR A 101 -5.80 23.83 1.78
CA THR A 101 -6.36 22.78 0.92
C THR A 101 -5.44 21.56 0.88
N GLY A 102 -5.86 20.49 0.20
CA GLY A 102 -5.06 19.30 0.00
C GLY A 102 -4.54 18.67 1.29
N GLY A 103 -3.24 18.35 1.33
CA GLY A 103 -2.59 17.77 2.51
C GLY A 103 -2.66 18.66 3.74
N TYR A 104 -2.41 19.93 3.55
CA TYR A 104 -2.46 20.94 4.60
C TYR A 104 -3.88 21.19 5.11
N GLY A 105 -4.88 21.11 4.23
CA GLY A 105 -6.30 21.24 4.61
C GLY A 105 -6.75 20.20 5.65
N ARG A 106 -6.18 18.98 5.62
CA ARG A 106 -6.43 17.94 6.64
C ARG A 106 -5.78 18.22 8.00
N GLY A 107 -5.06 19.34 8.16
CA GLY A 107 -4.38 19.72 9.39
C GLY A 107 -3.15 18.86 9.71
N VAL A 108 -2.55 18.22 8.71
CA VAL A 108 -1.37 17.37 8.90
C VAL A 108 -0.29 17.72 7.87
N LEU A 109 0.87 18.14 8.33
CA LEU A 109 2.04 18.42 7.49
C LEU A 109 3.18 17.45 7.82
N ALA A 110 3.86 16.95 6.78
CA ALA A 110 5.15 16.31 6.96
C ALA A 110 6.28 17.35 6.87
N PRO A 111 7.46 17.10 7.45
CA PRO A 111 8.62 17.96 7.23
C PRO A 111 8.87 18.15 5.74
N PHE A 112 9.23 19.37 5.34
CA PHE A 112 9.50 19.75 3.94
C PHE A 112 8.35 19.57 2.94
N SER A 113 7.12 19.29 3.41
CA SER A 113 5.93 19.23 2.54
C SER A 113 5.53 20.61 2.05
N ASP A 114 4.89 20.65 0.88
CA ASP A 114 4.30 21.86 0.34
C ASP A 114 3.11 22.30 1.21
N ILE A 115 2.87 23.61 1.27
CA ILE A 115 1.73 24.27 1.90
C ILE A 115 0.78 24.70 0.79
N ASP A 116 -0.42 24.12 0.74
CA ASP A 116 -1.41 24.44 -0.28
C ASP A 116 -2.41 25.46 0.29
N LEU A 117 -2.45 26.68 -0.31
CA LEU A 117 -3.32 27.78 0.08
C LEU A 117 -4.31 28.12 -1.03
N LEU A 118 -5.55 28.33 -0.64
CA LEU A 118 -6.60 28.91 -1.48
C LEU A 118 -7.04 30.23 -0.86
N PHE A 119 -6.88 31.31 -1.61
CA PHE A 119 -7.37 32.63 -1.26
C PHE A 119 -8.74 32.82 -1.90
N ILE A 120 -9.81 32.82 -1.09
CA ILE A 120 -11.16 33.02 -1.58
C ILE A 120 -11.48 34.51 -1.48
N THR A 121 -11.86 35.10 -2.62
CA THR A 121 -12.18 36.54 -2.79
C THR A 121 -13.59 36.70 -3.28
N ARG A 122 -14.02 37.95 -3.50
CA ARG A 122 -15.16 38.28 -4.35
C ARG A 122 -14.82 38.06 -5.82
N ASP A 123 -15.82 38.09 -6.69
CA ASP A 123 -15.65 37.89 -8.14
C ASP A 123 -14.69 38.91 -8.78
N GLU A 124 -14.72 40.15 -8.32
CA GLU A 124 -13.79 41.22 -8.73
C GLU A 124 -13.04 41.73 -7.48
N PRO A 125 -11.91 41.14 -7.12
CA PRO A 125 -11.15 41.54 -5.94
C PRO A 125 -10.51 42.91 -6.16
N SER A 126 -10.49 43.75 -5.11
CA SER A 126 -9.81 45.05 -5.16
C SER A 126 -8.29 44.91 -5.31
N ALA A 127 -7.64 45.95 -5.82
CA ALA A 127 -6.17 45.98 -5.92
C ALA A 127 -5.49 45.80 -4.56
N GLY A 128 -6.09 46.29 -3.46
CA GLY A 128 -5.59 46.08 -2.11
C GLY A 128 -5.66 44.63 -1.64
N THR A 129 -6.75 43.94 -1.98
CA THR A 129 -6.89 42.51 -1.68
C THR A 129 -5.85 41.66 -2.44
N LEU A 130 -5.64 41.94 -3.74
CA LEU A 130 -4.61 41.25 -4.53
C LEU A 130 -3.20 41.54 -3.98
N ALA A 131 -2.89 42.80 -3.63
CA ALA A 131 -1.62 43.17 -3.04
C ALA A 131 -1.37 42.48 -1.71
N THR A 132 -2.43 42.24 -0.90
CA THR A 132 -2.33 41.45 0.34
C THR A 132 -1.96 40.00 0.05
N VAL A 133 -2.58 39.35 -0.93
CA VAL A 133 -2.25 37.97 -1.35
C VAL A 133 -0.81 37.92 -1.86
N GLU A 134 -0.40 38.83 -2.74
CA GLU A 134 0.97 38.88 -3.25
C GLU A 134 1.99 39.09 -2.13
N PHE A 135 1.73 40.01 -1.20
CA PHE A 135 2.60 40.22 -0.04
C PHE A 135 2.79 38.92 0.76
N MET A 136 1.70 38.20 1.06
CA MET A 136 1.77 36.92 1.80
C MET A 136 2.58 35.87 1.03
N LEU A 137 2.36 35.70 -0.28
CA LEU A 137 3.05 34.72 -1.10
C LEU A 137 4.55 34.99 -1.19
N TYR A 138 4.95 36.23 -1.52
CA TYR A 138 6.36 36.60 -1.56
C TYR A 138 7.05 36.43 -0.21
N PHE A 139 6.34 36.72 0.88
CA PHE A 139 6.87 36.56 2.22
C PHE A 139 7.10 35.08 2.56
N LEU A 140 6.17 34.20 2.23
CA LEU A 140 6.30 32.76 2.44
C LEU A 140 7.43 32.16 1.61
N TRP A 141 7.61 32.60 0.35
CA TRP A 141 8.74 32.16 -0.47
C TRP A 141 10.08 32.65 0.07
N ASP A 142 10.15 33.87 0.57
CA ASP A 142 11.36 34.41 1.24
C ASP A 142 11.68 33.68 2.54
N LEU A 143 10.69 33.08 3.21
CA LEU A 143 10.89 32.15 4.33
C LEU A 143 11.45 30.80 3.90
N GLY A 144 11.54 30.53 2.58
CA GLY A 144 11.98 29.24 2.04
C GLY A 144 10.91 28.17 2.06
N LEU A 145 9.64 28.52 2.25
CA LEU A 145 8.53 27.57 2.26
C LEU A 145 8.06 27.31 0.81
N LYS A 146 7.75 26.07 0.53
CA LYS A 146 7.14 25.66 -0.74
C LYS A 146 5.63 25.85 -0.62
N VAL A 147 5.07 26.75 -1.44
CA VAL A 147 3.67 27.10 -1.38
C VAL A 147 3.02 26.87 -2.73
N GLY A 148 2.06 25.94 -2.78
CA GLY A 148 1.04 25.86 -3.82
C GLY A 148 -0.07 26.88 -3.50
N HIS A 149 -0.54 27.63 -4.50
CA HIS A 149 -1.57 28.63 -4.23
C HIS A 149 -2.54 28.80 -5.40
N ALA A 150 -3.72 29.27 -5.07
CA ALA A 150 -4.71 29.77 -6.01
C ALA A 150 -5.49 30.93 -5.38
N THR A 151 -5.87 31.91 -6.20
CA THR A 151 -6.79 32.98 -5.80
C THR A 151 -8.03 32.87 -6.67
N ARG A 152 -9.20 32.72 -6.08
CA ARG A 152 -10.46 32.42 -6.77
C ARG A 152 -11.64 33.04 -6.05
N SER A 153 -12.66 33.39 -6.79
CA SER A 153 -13.99 33.62 -6.24
C SER A 153 -14.66 32.27 -5.90
N VAL A 154 -15.77 32.30 -5.18
CA VAL A 154 -16.55 31.11 -4.89
C VAL A 154 -17.04 30.45 -6.18
N ASP A 155 -17.49 31.25 -7.17
CA ASP A 155 -17.98 30.72 -8.44
C ASP A 155 -16.88 30.06 -9.26
N GLU A 156 -15.69 30.65 -9.30
CA GLU A 156 -14.51 30.06 -9.95
C GLU A 156 -14.09 28.76 -9.27
N CYS A 157 -14.11 28.69 -7.93
CA CYS A 157 -13.86 27.45 -7.20
C CYS A 157 -14.79 26.32 -7.64
N LEU A 158 -16.08 26.60 -7.75
CA LEU A 158 -17.07 25.60 -8.17
C LEU A 158 -16.89 25.19 -9.64
N ALA A 159 -16.62 26.16 -10.52
CA ALA A 159 -16.38 25.89 -11.95
C ALA A 159 -15.14 25.01 -12.18
N ASP A 160 -14.04 25.32 -11.50
CA ASP A 160 -12.81 24.55 -11.62
C ASP A 160 -12.95 23.15 -10.99
N ALA A 161 -13.60 23.05 -9.84
CA ALA A 161 -13.89 21.76 -9.22
C ALA A 161 -14.84 20.88 -10.07
N ALA A 162 -15.69 21.48 -10.89
CA ALA A 162 -16.54 20.75 -11.83
C ALA A 162 -15.72 20.12 -12.98
N ARG A 163 -14.66 20.80 -13.41
CA ARG A 163 -13.83 20.41 -14.57
C ARG A 163 -12.66 19.49 -14.19
N ASP A 164 -12.08 19.66 -13.00
CA ASP A 164 -10.86 18.99 -12.58
C ASP A 164 -11.06 18.22 -11.28
N LEU A 165 -10.85 16.88 -11.34
CA LEU A 165 -10.97 15.98 -10.21
C LEU A 165 -9.94 16.26 -9.11
N VAL A 166 -8.71 16.68 -9.47
CA VAL A 166 -7.64 16.98 -8.51
C VAL A 166 -8.00 18.24 -7.71
N ILE A 167 -8.47 19.28 -8.41
CA ILE A 167 -8.96 20.51 -7.76
C ILE A 167 -10.14 20.20 -6.86
N ARG A 168 -11.13 19.44 -7.34
CA ARG A 168 -12.29 19.00 -6.53
C ARG A 168 -11.83 18.26 -5.28
N THR A 169 -10.90 17.31 -5.43
CA THR A 169 -10.39 16.52 -4.30
C THR A 169 -9.64 17.38 -3.29
N SER A 170 -8.84 18.35 -3.73
CA SER A 170 -8.13 19.26 -2.82
C SER A 170 -9.10 20.14 -2.02
N MET A 171 -10.21 20.57 -2.65
CA MET A 171 -11.26 21.36 -2.01
C MET A 171 -12.14 20.59 -1.04
N ILE A 172 -12.23 19.25 -1.16
CA ILE A 172 -12.87 18.41 -0.13
C ILE A 172 -12.20 18.61 1.23
N ASP A 173 -10.89 18.84 1.24
CA ASP A 173 -10.09 19.05 2.44
C ASP A 173 -10.00 20.52 2.89
N ALA A 174 -10.71 21.44 2.23
CA ALA A 174 -10.64 22.87 2.52
C ALA A 174 -10.95 23.19 3.99
N ARG A 175 -10.11 24.01 4.61
CA ARG A 175 -10.20 24.44 6.00
C ARG A 175 -9.81 25.91 6.13
N LEU A 176 -10.66 26.72 6.75
CA LEU A 176 -10.36 28.13 7.00
C LEU A 176 -9.17 28.24 7.98
N LEU A 177 -8.19 29.08 7.63
CA LEU A 177 -7.06 29.44 8.49
C LEU A 177 -7.29 30.78 9.17
N THR A 178 -7.65 31.79 8.37
CA THR A 178 -7.89 33.16 8.84
C THR A 178 -8.72 33.95 7.79
N GLY A 179 -9.19 35.13 8.16
CA GLY A 179 -9.96 36.01 7.27
C GLY A 179 -11.48 35.85 7.40
N ASP A 180 -12.23 36.08 6.32
CA ASP A 180 -13.70 36.15 6.36
C ASP A 180 -14.35 34.75 6.43
N ALA A 181 -14.88 34.41 7.60
CA ALA A 181 -15.56 33.14 7.85
C ALA A 181 -16.85 32.99 7.02
N GLY A 182 -17.59 34.07 6.76
CA GLY A 182 -18.82 34.03 5.97
C GLY A 182 -18.56 33.70 4.50
N LEU A 183 -17.46 34.16 3.95
CA LEU A 183 -17.05 33.85 2.59
C LEU A 183 -16.66 32.36 2.46
N PHE A 184 -15.92 31.84 3.44
CA PHE A 184 -15.60 30.41 3.50
C PHE A 184 -16.83 29.53 3.71
N GLU A 185 -17.77 29.92 4.57
CA GLU A 185 -19.01 29.20 4.80
C GLU A 185 -19.90 29.15 3.55
N SER A 186 -19.97 30.26 2.81
CA SER A 186 -20.65 30.31 1.52
C SER A 186 -20.02 29.34 0.51
N PHE A 187 -18.67 29.34 0.41
CA PHE A 187 -17.95 28.37 -0.41
C PHE A 187 -18.27 26.94 -0.01
N ASN A 188 -18.11 26.58 1.27
CA ASN A 188 -18.28 25.22 1.75
C ASN A 188 -19.70 24.70 1.54
N THR A 189 -20.71 25.52 1.83
CA THR A 189 -22.13 25.17 1.64
C THR A 189 -22.44 24.92 0.17
N ARG A 190 -22.03 25.82 -0.71
CA ARG A 190 -22.26 25.72 -2.16
C ARG A 190 -21.49 24.56 -2.79
N PHE A 191 -20.24 24.33 -2.36
CA PHE A 191 -19.41 23.21 -2.80
C PHE A 191 -20.06 21.87 -2.45
N LEU A 192 -20.51 21.71 -1.21
CA LEU A 192 -21.17 20.48 -0.77
C LEU A 192 -22.51 20.27 -1.51
N ALA A 193 -23.28 21.33 -1.73
CA ALA A 193 -24.54 21.25 -2.48
C ALA A 193 -24.31 20.85 -3.95
N ALA A 194 -23.32 21.45 -4.61
CA ALA A 194 -23.03 21.22 -6.03
C ALA A 194 -22.57 19.77 -6.33
N PHE A 195 -21.87 19.14 -5.39
CA PHE A 195 -21.20 17.85 -5.67
C PHE A 195 -21.83 16.65 -4.96
N ARG A 196 -22.76 16.85 -4.00
CA ARG A 196 -23.50 15.75 -3.35
C ARG A 196 -24.71 15.26 -4.12
N GLN A 197 -25.34 16.10 -4.93
CA GLN A 197 -26.60 15.75 -5.61
C GLN A 197 -26.39 15.04 -6.94
N ASP A 198 -25.39 15.44 -7.73
CA ASP A 198 -25.13 14.88 -9.04
C ASP A 198 -23.68 14.39 -9.15
N GLY A 199 -23.48 13.13 -9.55
CA GLY A 199 -22.16 12.64 -9.95
C GLY A 199 -21.41 11.82 -8.90
N VAL A 200 -22.05 11.34 -7.81
CA VAL A 200 -21.39 10.45 -6.83
C VAL A 200 -20.76 9.25 -7.52
N GLY A 201 -21.50 8.59 -8.42
CA GLY A 201 -20.97 7.45 -9.19
C GLY A 201 -19.76 7.82 -10.06
N ALA A 202 -19.84 8.98 -10.76
CA ALA A 202 -18.75 9.46 -11.58
C ALA A 202 -17.51 9.81 -10.75
N PHE A 203 -17.68 10.44 -9.58
CA PHE A 203 -16.56 10.71 -8.66
C PHE A 203 -15.90 9.43 -8.16
N LEU A 204 -16.68 8.45 -7.71
CA LEU A 204 -16.19 7.16 -7.23
C LEU A 204 -15.42 6.41 -8.34
N ALA A 205 -15.98 6.34 -9.56
CA ALA A 205 -15.33 5.71 -10.71
C ALA A 205 -14.02 6.42 -11.10
N ALA A 206 -14.02 7.76 -11.09
CA ALA A 206 -12.82 8.55 -11.38
C ALA A 206 -11.72 8.34 -10.33
N LYS A 207 -12.06 8.26 -9.03
CA LYS A 207 -11.10 7.97 -7.95
C LYS A 207 -10.54 6.54 -8.03
N GLN A 208 -11.35 5.56 -8.46
CA GLN A 208 -10.86 4.20 -8.75
C GLN A 208 -9.87 4.21 -9.90
N ALA A 209 -10.21 4.86 -11.02
CA ALA A 209 -9.33 4.94 -12.18
C ALA A 209 -7.99 5.64 -11.87
N GLU A 210 -8.03 6.74 -11.08
CA GLU A 210 -6.84 7.43 -10.59
C GLU A 210 -5.96 6.52 -9.71
N ARG A 211 -6.57 5.78 -8.77
CA ARG A 211 -5.85 4.81 -7.94
C ARG A 211 -5.19 3.73 -8.78
N ASP A 212 -5.92 3.13 -9.71
CA ASP A 212 -5.41 2.04 -10.56
C ASP A 212 -4.26 2.52 -11.46
N ALA A 213 -4.37 3.72 -12.01
CA ALA A 213 -3.30 4.35 -12.79
C ALA A 213 -2.05 4.61 -11.93
N ARG A 214 -2.24 5.06 -10.69
CA ARG A 214 -1.18 5.30 -9.73
C ARG A 214 -0.49 3.99 -9.32
N HIS A 215 -1.24 2.93 -9.02
CA HIS A 215 -0.68 1.62 -8.67
C HIS A 215 0.18 1.08 -9.83
N ARG A 216 -0.30 1.13 -11.10
CA ARG A 216 0.52 0.75 -12.25
C ARG A 216 1.82 1.54 -12.38
N ARG A 217 1.80 2.83 -12.04
CA ARG A 217 2.99 3.71 -12.10
C ARG A 217 4.02 3.41 -11.01
N PHE A 218 3.58 3.07 -9.80
CA PHE A 218 4.46 2.89 -8.64
C PHE A 218 4.70 1.42 -8.26
N GLY A 219 4.26 0.48 -9.08
CA GLY A 219 4.31 -0.95 -8.84
C GLY A 219 3.04 -1.45 -8.15
N ASP A 220 2.38 -2.44 -8.75
CA ASP A 220 1.08 -2.94 -8.31
C ASP A 220 1.21 -4.04 -7.24
N SER A 221 2.16 -3.91 -6.33
CA SER A 221 2.35 -4.81 -5.18
C SER A 221 2.63 -4.02 -3.91
N PRO A 222 2.05 -4.40 -2.76
CA PRO A 222 2.40 -3.85 -1.46
C PRO A 222 3.75 -4.34 -0.93
N PHE A 223 4.39 -5.29 -1.62
CA PHE A 223 5.62 -5.97 -1.21
C PHE A 223 6.86 -5.57 -2.01
N LEU A 224 6.82 -4.42 -2.68
CA LEU A 224 8.00 -3.87 -3.35
C LEU A 224 9.11 -3.56 -2.36
N VAL A 225 10.33 -3.96 -2.66
CA VAL A 225 11.46 -3.86 -1.74
C VAL A 225 11.91 -2.42 -1.50
N GLU A 226 11.76 -1.54 -2.50
CA GLU A 226 11.96 -0.09 -2.38
C GLU A 226 10.63 0.66 -2.60
N PRO A 227 9.69 0.61 -1.66
CA PRO A 227 8.35 1.13 -1.85
C PRO A 227 8.30 2.65 -1.81
N ASN A 228 7.34 3.24 -2.55
CA ASN A 228 6.90 4.59 -2.27
C ASN A 228 5.82 4.56 -1.20
N ILE A 229 6.14 5.04 0.01
CA ILE A 229 5.28 4.94 1.20
C ILE A 229 4.01 5.80 1.11
N LYS A 230 3.99 6.76 0.19
CA LYS A 230 2.83 7.63 -0.05
C LYS A 230 1.99 7.15 -1.22
N GLU A 231 2.59 6.96 -2.39
CA GLU A 231 1.88 6.73 -3.64
C GLU A 231 1.80 5.24 -4.03
N GLY A 232 2.64 4.37 -3.47
CA GLY A 232 2.62 2.92 -3.72
C GLY A 232 1.35 2.24 -3.22
N ARG A 233 1.07 1.04 -3.73
CA ARG A 233 -0.05 0.20 -3.25
C ARG A 233 0.14 -0.14 -1.77
N GLY A 234 -0.89 0.09 -0.97
CA GLY A 234 -0.80 -0.03 0.49
C GLY A 234 -0.18 1.18 1.19
N GLY A 235 0.08 2.28 0.47
CA GLY A 235 0.62 3.51 1.01
C GLY A 235 -0.42 4.49 1.54
N LEU A 236 0.05 5.65 1.99
CA LEU A 236 -0.79 6.70 2.58
C LEU A 236 -1.91 7.19 1.64
N ARG A 237 -1.65 7.22 0.32
CA ARG A 237 -2.62 7.70 -0.68
C ARG A 237 -3.84 6.78 -0.79
N ASP A 238 -3.71 5.48 -0.54
CA ASP A 238 -4.83 4.56 -0.55
C ASP A 238 -5.81 4.88 0.60
N LEU A 239 -5.29 5.09 1.81
CA LEU A 239 -6.11 5.52 2.95
C LEU A 239 -6.73 6.91 2.72
N GLN A 240 -6.00 7.83 2.07
CA GLN A 240 -6.54 9.14 1.70
C GLN A 240 -7.66 9.03 0.67
N THR A 241 -7.51 8.14 -0.33
CA THR A 241 -8.54 7.89 -1.33
C THR A 241 -9.83 7.38 -0.67
N LEU A 242 -9.72 6.42 0.24
CA LEU A 242 -10.87 5.95 1.03
C LEU A 242 -11.52 7.08 1.85
N TYR A 243 -10.71 7.90 2.51
CA TYR A 243 -11.18 9.05 3.26
C TYR A 243 -11.96 10.03 2.37
N TRP A 244 -11.46 10.36 1.18
CA TRP A 244 -12.18 11.24 0.25
C TRP A 244 -13.48 10.62 -0.25
N MET A 245 -13.48 9.33 -0.58
CA MET A 245 -14.68 8.62 -1.01
C MET A 245 -15.76 8.63 0.11
N THR A 246 -15.37 8.31 1.35
CA THR A 246 -16.27 8.29 2.49
C THR A 246 -16.79 9.68 2.87
N ARG A 247 -15.93 10.67 2.84
CA ARG A 247 -16.31 12.06 3.09
C ARG A 247 -17.26 12.60 2.01
N TYR A 248 -16.99 12.26 0.76
CA TYR A 248 -17.85 12.67 -0.36
C TYR A 248 -19.24 12.04 -0.28
N VAL A 249 -19.32 10.74 0.00
CA VAL A 249 -20.57 9.98 0.06
C VAL A 249 -21.39 10.28 1.33
N PHE A 250 -20.73 10.23 2.49
CA PHE A 250 -21.40 10.28 3.80
C PHE A 250 -21.23 11.60 4.55
N GLY A 251 -20.29 12.46 4.13
CA GLY A 251 -19.94 13.68 4.86
C GLY A 251 -19.11 13.44 6.12
N THR A 252 -18.58 12.23 6.32
CA THR A 252 -17.81 11.87 7.50
C THR A 252 -16.50 12.64 7.62
N GLN A 253 -16.10 12.95 8.85
CA GLN A 253 -14.83 13.62 9.14
C GLN A 253 -13.70 12.63 9.42
N VAL A 254 -14.03 11.47 10.00
CA VAL A 254 -13.10 10.41 10.33
C VAL A 254 -13.69 9.03 10.03
N MET A 255 -12.85 8.08 9.61
CA MET A 255 -13.29 6.72 9.28
C MET A 255 -13.99 6.00 10.44
N GLY A 256 -13.72 6.40 11.69
CA GLY A 256 -14.35 5.81 12.86
C GLY A 256 -15.88 6.00 12.91
N GLU A 257 -16.41 7.03 12.23
CA GLU A 257 -17.85 7.29 12.12
C GLU A 257 -18.61 6.23 11.29
N LEU A 258 -17.89 5.39 10.54
CA LEU A 258 -18.45 4.32 9.71
C LEU A 258 -18.61 2.98 10.45
N VAL A 259 -18.30 2.97 11.75
CA VAL A 259 -18.34 1.78 12.60
C VAL A 259 -19.70 1.67 13.30
N GLY A 260 -20.31 0.47 13.22
CA GLY A 260 -21.57 0.15 13.90
C GLY A 260 -22.80 0.30 13.01
N PRO A 261 -23.90 -0.38 13.37
CA PRO A 261 -25.10 -0.47 12.53
C PRO A 261 -25.80 0.88 12.32
N ASP A 262 -25.70 1.79 13.29
CA ASP A 262 -26.33 3.12 13.24
C ASP A 262 -25.45 4.17 12.54
N SER A 263 -24.28 3.75 12.03
CA SER A 263 -23.35 4.64 11.33
C SER A 263 -23.81 4.93 9.89
N PRO A 264 -23.33 6.01 9.27
CA PRO A 264 -23.53 6.25 7.85
C PRO A 264 -23.08 5.04 7.02
N GLY A 265 -23.99 4.51 6.18
CA GLY A 265 -23.76 3.31 5.38
C GLY A 265 -24.02 1.96 6.09
N GLY A 266 -24.55 1.96 7.33
CA GLY A 266 -25.01 0.76 8.03
C GLY A 266 -23.87 -0.16 8.49
N GLY A 267 -22.80 0.37 9.07
CA GLY A 267 -21.70 -0.42 9.62
C GLY A 267 -20.80 -1.05 8.56
N ILE A 268 -20.44 -0.28 7.54
CA ILE A 268 -19.56 -0.74 6.47
C ILE A 268 -18.14 -1.07 6.95
N LEU A 269 -17.75 -0.58 8.13
CA LEU A 269 -16.47 -0.82 8.77
C LEU A 269 -16.66 -1.45 10.15
N THR A 270 -15.89 -2.47 10.47
CA THR A 270 -15.86 -3.04 11.82
C THR A 270 -14.92 -2.23 12.72
N ALA A 271 -15.09 -2.31 14.04
CA ALA A 271 -14.20 -1.67 15.01
C ALA A 271 -12.74 -2.15 14.85
N GLN A 272 -12.54 -3.41 14.49
CA GLN A 272 -11.21 -4.00 14.27
C GLN A 272 -10.55 -3.42 12.99
N GLU A 273 -11.29 -3.31 11.90
CA GLU A 273 -10.81 -2.70 10.65
C GLU A 273 -10.45 -1.23 10.86
N ALA A 274 -11.30 -0.47 11.57
CA ALA A 274 -11.02 0.93 11.92
C ALA A 274 -9.75 1.08 12.79
N LYS A 275 -9.54 0.15 13.73
CA LYS A 275 -8.33 0.11 14.56
C LYS A 275 -7.07 -0.18 13.72
N HIS A 276 -7.15 -1.13 12.78
CA HIS A 276 -6.05 -1.44 11.87
C HIS A 276 -5.74 -0.26 10.95
N ALA A 277 -6.74 0.37 10.34
CA ALA A 277 -6.57 1.57 9.53
C ALA A 277 -5.85 2.70 10.29
N ARG A 278 -6.25 2.96 11.53
CA ARG A 278 -5.62 3.99 12.38
C ARG A 278 -4.18 3.67 12.72
N ARG A 279 -3.87 2.41 13.03
CA ARG A 279 -2.50 1.96 13.31
C ARG A 279 -1.62 2.08 12.07
N ALA A 280 -2.11 1.62 10.91
CA ALA A 280 -1.40 1.72 9.66
C ALA A 280 -1.12 3.19 9.29
N TRP A 281 -2.12 4.06 9.41
CA TRP A 281 -1.99 5.50 9.20
C TRP A 281 -0.89 6.10 10.08
N SER A 282 -0.93 5.82 11.39
CA SER A 282 0.06 6.33 12.35
C SER A 282 1.47 5.81 12.07
N PHE A 283 1.61 4.52 11.73
CA PHE A 283 2.89 3.90 11.39
C PHE A 283 3.50 4.51 10.13
N LEU A 284 2.73 4.60 9.04
CA LEU A 284 3.21 5.15 7.77
C LEU A 284 3.61 6.64 7.90
N TRP A 285 2.88 7.42 8.69
CA TRP A 285 3.27 8.79 9.01
C TRP A 285 4.56 8.86 9.81
N THR A 286 4.79 7.94 10.75
CA THR A 286 6.04 7.86 11.52
C THR A 286 7.22 7.50 10.60
N VAL A 287 7.05 6.52 9.71
CA VAL A 287 8.06 6.20 8.68
C VAL A 287 8.36 7.42 7.81
N ARG A 288 7.33 8.14 7.36
CA ARG A 288 7.47 9.32 6.51
C ARG A 288 8.24 10.45 7.18
N PHE A 289 7.98 10.70 8.46
CA PHE A 289 8.70 11.70 9.23
C PHE A 289 10.19 11.38 9.34
N HIS A 290 10.53 10.15 9.73
CA HIS A 290 11.92 9.72 9.78
C HIS A 290 12.60 9.80 8.41
N LEU A 291 11.90 9.38 7.36
CA LEU A 291 12.41 9.40 5.99
C LEU A 291 12.74 10.83 5.54
N HIS A 292 11.83 11.79 5.77
CA HIS A 292 12.05 13.19 5.44
C HIS A 292 13.22 13.81 6.21
N TYR A 293 13.33 13.53 7.51
CA TYR A 293 14.44 14.04 8.33
C TYR A 293 15.78 13.39 7.98
N VAL A 294 15.81 12.12 7.63
CA VAL A 294 17.04 11.44 7.17
C VAL A 294 17.48 11.97 5.81
N ALA A 295 16.55 12.17 4.88
CA ALA A 295 16.84 12.67 3.54
C ALA A 295 17.10 14.19 3.50
N GLY A 296 16.69 14.96 4.53
CA GLY A 296 16.78 16.41 4.57
C GLY A 296 15.87 17.11 3.54
N ARG A 297 14.88 16.40 3.00
CA ARG A 297 13.92 16.85 1.98
C ARG A 297 12.64 16.02 2.02
N ALA A 298 11.63 16.46 1.27
CA ALA A 298 10.45 15.61 1.01
C ALA A 298 10.88 14.39 0.19
N GLU A 299 10.95 13.22 0.83
CA GLU A 299 11.28 11.94 0.23
C GLU A 299 10.26 10.90 0.65
N ASP A 300 9.61 10.28 -0.33
CA ASP A 300 8.55 9.29 -0.09
C ASP A 300 8.97 7.87 -0.56
N ARG A 301 10.16 7.71 -1.17
CA ARG A 301 10.69 6.40 -1.56
C ARG A 301 11.65 5.86 -0.50
N LEU A 302 11.32 4.71 0.07
CA LEU A 302 12.10 4.02 1.08
C LEU A 302 13.14 3.12 0.40
N THR A 303 14.25 3.73 -0.04
CA THR A 303 15.35 3.06 -0.75
C THR A 303 16.20 2.19 0.18
N PHE A 304 16.95 1.23 -0.36
CA PHE A 304 17.78 0.31 0.41
C PHE A 304 18.74 0.98 1.38
N ASP A 305 19.35 2.08 0.99
CA ASP A 305 20.27 2.85 1.82
C ASP A 305 19.59 3.56 2.99
N LEU A 306 18.32 3.95 2.84
CA LEU A 306 17.53 4.62 3.87
C LEU A 306 16.87 3.65 4.86
N GLN A 307 16.57 2.42 4.43
CA GLN A 307 15.88 1.42 5.27
C GLN A 307 16.59 1.13 6.60
N PRO A 308 17.91 0.88 6.65
CA PRO A 308 18.60 0.61 7.91
C PRO A 308 18.58 1.81 8.86
N VAL A 309 18.73 3.01 8.31
CA VAL A 309 18.79 4.25 9.09
C VAL A 309 17.41 4.58 9.67
N VAL A 310 16.35 4.50 8.86
CA VAL A 310 14.98 4.72 9.30
C VAL A 310 14.57 3.65 10.31
N GLY A 311 14.86 2.38 10.04
CA GLY A 311 14.59 1.27 10.96
C GLY A 311 15.25 1.45 12.32
N ALA A 312 16.52 1.84 12.36
CA ALA A 312 17.25 2.10 13.59
C ALA A 312 16.65 3.27 14.39
N ARG A 313 16.30 4.39 13.73
CA ARG A 313 15.62 5.54 14.36
C ARG A 313 14.25 5.18 14.93
N MET A 314 13.55 4.22 14.33
CA MET A 314 12.27 3.68 14.81
C MET A 314 12.45 2.61 15.90
N GLY A 315 13.67 2.34 16.38
CA GLY A 315 13.96 1.40 17.45
C GLY A 315 14.01 -0.07 17.03
N TYR A 316 14.10 -0.37 15.73
CA TYR A 316 14.28 -1.75 15.27
C TYR A 316 15.74 -2.16 15.41
N THR A 317 16.01 -2.94 16.44
CA THR A 317 17.32 -3.51 16.72
C THR A 317 17.38 -4.98 16.33
N ARG A 318 18.58 -5.54 16.21
CA ARG A 318 18.78 -6.98 16.01
C ARG A 318 18.13 -7.76 17.16
N HIS A 319 17.35 -8.77 16.82
CA HIS A 319 16.76 -9.69 17.78
C HIS A 319 16.97 -11.14 17.33
N GLY A 320 17.76 -11.89 18.08
CA GLY A 320 18.21 -13.21 17.66
C GLY A 320 19.05 -13.14 16.38
N ARG A 321 18.64 -13.89 15.35
CA ARG A 321 19.32 -13.93 14.04
C ARG A 321 18.77 -12.90 13.02
N ARG A 322 17.64 -12.22 13.32
CA ARG A 322 17.02 -11.25 12.41
C ARG A 322 17.61 -9.87 12.62
N ASP A 323 18.04 -9.25 11.53
CA ASP A 323 18.50 -7.87 11.55
C ASP A 323 17.37 -6.88 11.83
N GLY A 324 17.72 -5.72 12.38
CA GLY A 324 16.75 -4.66 12.67
C GLY A 324 16.03 -4.20 11.40
N VAL A 325 16.73 -4.09 10.27
CA VAL A 325 16.16 -3.68 8.98
C VAL A 325 15.14 -4.68 8.46
N GLU A 326 15.40 -5.99 8.56
CA GLU A 326 14.45 -7.03 8.14
C GLU A 326 13.16 -6.99 8.98
N ARG A 327 13.30 -6.77 10.29
CA ARG A 327 12.16 -6.61 11.20
C ARG A 327 11.35 -5.35 10.89
N PHE A 328 12.02 -4.25 10.59
CA PHE A 328 11.39 -3.00 10.18
C PHE A 328 10.62 -3.18 8.87
N MET A 329 11.28 -3.69 7.83
CA MET A 329 10.67 -3.88 6.52
C MET A 329 9.51 -4.88 6.56
N ARG A 330 9.62 -5.96 7.34
CA ARG A 330 8.49 -6.86 7.54
C ARG A 330 7.30 -6.16 8.17
N HIS A 331 7.50 -5.30 9.17
CA HIS A 331 6.41 -4.51 9.75
C HIS A 331 5.81 -3.56 8.72
N TYR A 332 6.65 -2.94 7.89
CA TYR A 332 6.20 -2.10 6.78
C TYR A 332 5.31 -2.89 5.80
N PHE A 333 5.77 -4.04 5.31
CA PHE A 333 5.03 -4.85 4.34
C PHE A 333 3.69 -5.36 4.91
N LEU A 334 3.67 -5.82 6.14
CA LEU A 334 2.43 -6.23 6.79
C LEU A 334 1.46 -5.04 6.94
N THR A 335 1.97 -3.85 7.23
CA THR A 335 1.17 -2.62 7.29
C THR A 335 0.62 -2.25 5.91
N ALA A 336 1.45 -2.29 4.86
CA ALA A 336 1.03 -2.00 3.49
C ALA A 336 -0.03 -2.99 3.00
N ARG A 337 0.13 -4.29 3.30
CA ARG A 337 -0.87 -5.31 3.04
C ARG A 337 -2.19 -5.03 3.78
N ASP A 338 -2.11 -4.64 5.05
CA ASP A 338 -3.31 -4.31 5.83
C ASP A 338 -4.05 -3.11 5.22
N VAL A 339 -3.34 -2.09 4.74
CA VAL A 339 -3.94 -0.96 4.00
C VAL A 339 -4.59 -1.44 2.70
N ALA A 340 -3.92 -2.27 1.91
CA ALA A 340 -4.49 -2.83 0.68
C ALA A 340 -5.77 -3.64 0.96
N ARG A 341 -5.78 -4.46 2.01
CA ARG A 341 -6.95 -5.23 2.46
C ARG A 341 -8.09 -4.33 2.94
N ILE A 342 -7.80 -3.29 3.72
CA ILE A 342 -8.80 -2.31 4.17
C ILE A 342 -9.40 -1.61 2.94
N THR A 343 -8.60 -1.27 1.94
CA THR A 343 -9.07 -0.69 0.67
C THR A 343 -10.01 -1.65 -0.04
N ALA A 344 -9.61 -2.91 -0.21
CA ALA A 344 -10.43 -3.93 -0.86
C ALA A 344 -11.74 -4.25 -0.11
N VAL A 345 -11.75 -4.03 1.21
CA VAL A 345 -12.96 -4.24 2.05
C VAL A 345 -13.87 -3.02 2.02
N LEU A 346 -13.33 -1.82 2.18
CA LEU A 346 -14.14 -0.61 2.41
C LEU A 346 -14.67 0.00 1.11
N GLU A 347 -13.83 0.08 0.07
CA GLU A 347 -14.20 0.72 -1.19
C GLU A 347 -15.48 0.14 -1.82
N PRO A 348 -15.61 -1.19 -2.05
CA PRO A 348 -16.83 -1.75 -2.63
C PRO A 348 -18.05 -1.58 -1.72
N ALA A 349 -17.84 -1.48 -0.41
CA ALA A 349 -18.94 -1.21 0.52
C ALA A 349 -19.43 0.24 0.44
N VAL A 350 -18.52 1.20 0.27
CA VAL A 350 -18.86 2.62 0.03
C VAL A 350 -19.62 2.75 -1.29
N ILE A 351 -19.15 2.10 -2.35
CA ILE A 351 -19.81 2.13 -3.65
C ILE A 351 -21.21 1.52 -3.56
N ARG A 352 -21.37 0.36 -2.92
CA ARG A 352 -22.66 -0.28 -2.71
C ARG A 352 -23.62 0.60 -1.89
N ALA A 353 -23.12 1.25 -0.85
CA ALA A 353 -23.94 2.14 -0.03
C ALA A 353 -24.37 3.40 -0.78
N ALA A 354 -23.52 3.89 -1.70
CA ALA A 354 -23.80 5.08 -2.50
C ALA A 354 -24.72 4.83 -3.70
N LEU A 355 -24.53 3.71 -4.40
CA LEU A 355 -25.18 3.42 -5.68
C LEU A 355 -26.23 2.31 -5.59
N GLY A 356 -26.39 1.68 -4.43
CA GLY A 356 -27.24 0.52 -4.24
C GLY A 356 -26.56 -0.81 -4.51
N PRO A 357 -27.29 -1.93 -4.37
CA PRO A 357 -26.76 -3.25 -4.66
C PRO A 357 -26.38 -3.38 -6.14
N PRO A 358 -25.35 -4.19 -6.46
CA PRO A 358 -24.96 -4.42 -7.85
C PRO A 358 -26.11 -5.08 -8.65
N ALA A 359 -26.18 -4.79 -9.94
CA ALA A 359 -27.18 -5.35 -10.82
C ALA A 359 -26.91 -6.84 -11.06
N LEU A 360 -27.77 -7.71 -10.50
CA LEU A 360 -27.72 -9.13 -10.82
C LEU A 360 -28.22 -9.35 -12.24
N GLN A 361 -27.47 -10.15 -13.04
CA GLN A 361 -27.91 -10.50 -14.37
C GLN A 361 -29.15 -11.39 -14.29
N LYS A 362 -30.24 -11.01 -14.98
CA LYS A 362 -31.51 -11.72 -14.93
C LYS A 362 -31.45 -13.14 -15.51
N GLU A 363 -30.53 -13.40 -16.42
CA GLU A 363 -30.19 -14.72 -16.91
C GLU A 363 -29.05 -15.29 -16.06
N THR A 364 -29.33 -15.51 -14.80
CA THR A 364 -28.42 -16.24 -13.92
C THR A 364 -28.34 -17.67 -14.46
N ASP A 365 -27.17 -18.09 -14.90
CA ASP A 365 -26.90 -19.48 -15.24
C ASP A 365 -27.32 -20.35 -14.05
N ARG A 366 -28.34 -21.19 -14.27
CA ARG A 366 -28.93 -22.06 -13.23
C ARG A 366 -27.85 -22.91 -12.58
N ALA A 367 -26.87 -23.36 -13.35
CA ALA A 367 -25.74 -24.15 -12.85
C ALA A 367 -24.86 -23.34 -11.89
N LEU A 368 -24.63 -22.04 -12.15
CA LEU A 368 -23.91 -21.16 -11.20
C LEU A 368 -24.67 -20.98 -9.90
N PHE A 369 -25.99 -20.77 -10.00
CA PHE A 369 -26.83 -20.58 -8.80
C PHE A 369 -26.90 -21.86 -7.94
N GLU A 370 -26.99 -23.03 -8.55
CA GLU A 370 -26.94 -24.32 -7.86
C GLU A 370 -25.60 -24.54 -7.15
N GLN A 371 -24.50 -24.03 -7.73
CA GLN A 371 -23.18 -24.01 -7.10
C GLN A 371 -23.02 -22.94 -6.00
N GLY A 372 -24.01 -22.07 -5.79
CA GLY A 372 -23.99 -21.02 -4.78
C GLY A 372 -23.42 -19.67 -5.24
N PHE A 373 -23.34 -19.45 -6.57
CA PHE A 373 -22.75 -18.23 -7.14
C PHE A 373 -23.72 -17.53 -8.13
N VAL A 374 -23.44 -16.25 -8.37
CA VAL A 374 -24.20 -15.42 -9.33
C VAL A 374 -23.25 -14.44 -10.03
N LEU A 375 -23.69 -13.94 -11.20
CA LEU A 375 -23.02 -12.84 -11.88
C LEU A 375 -23.65 -11.51 -11.48
N ALA A 376 -22.81 -10.57 -11.10
CA ALA A 376 -23.15 -9.18 -10.84
C ALA A 376 -22.17 -8.28 -11.60
N ASP A 377 -22.70 -7.39 -12.42
CA ASP A 377 -21.88 -6.51 -13.28
C ASP A 377 -20.85 -7.29 -14.13
N GLY A 378 -21.22 -8.48 -14.60
CA GLY A 378 -20.36 -9.38 -15.38
C GLY A 378 -19.27 -10.10 -14.59
N LYS A 379 -19.28 -10.03 -13.26
CA LYS A 379 -18.29 -10.62 -12.35
C LYS A 379 -18.93 -11.59 -11.37
N LEU A 380 -18.17 -12.57 -10.91
CA LEU A 380 -18.62 -13.64 -10.04
C LEU A 380 -18.70 -13.18 -8.58
N MET A 381 -19.80 -13.50 -7.90
CA MET A 381 -19.99 -13.32 -6.46
C MET A 381 -20.84 -14.44 -5.86
N SER A 382 -20.85 -14.54 -4.52
CA SER A 382 -21.72 -15.49 -3.82
C SER A 382 -23.18 -15.13 -4.03
N ALA A 383 -24.02 -16.15 -4.21
CA ALA A 383 -25.47 -15.98 -4.28
C ALA A 383 -26.02 -15.49 -2.93
N PRO A 384 -27.13 -14.73 -2.92
CA PRO A 384 -27.78 -14.29 -1.69
C PRO A 384 -28.08 -15.47 -0.76
N GLY A 385 -27.68 -15.38 0.51
CA GLY A 385 -27.85 -16.42 1.52
C GLY A 385 -26.83 -17.56 1.48
N ARG A 386 -25.90 -17.55 0.56
CA ARG A 386 -24.75 -18.47 0.46
C ARG A 386 -23.47 -17.73 0.83
N ASP A 387 -23.20 -17.60 2.12
CA ASP A 387 -22.02 -16.91 2.63
C ASP A 387 -20.88 -17.89 2.97
N PHE A 388 -19.64 -17.38 2.95
CA PHE A 388 -18.45 -18.15 3.27
C PHE A 388 -18.35 -18.54 4.76
N GLU A 389 -19.16 -17.95 5.62
CA GLU A 389 -19.20 -18.31 7.04
C GLU A 389 -19.85 -19.67 7.24
N ARG A 390 -20.93 -19.94 6.49
CA ARG A 390 -21.66 -21.22 6.56
C ARG A 390 -20.99 -22.34 5.79
N GLU A 391 -20.41 -22.01 4.63
CA GLU A 391 -19.77 -22.96 3.71
C GLU A 391 -18.36 -22.45 3.34
N PRO A 392 -17.35 -22.61 4.24
CA PRO A 392 -16.00 -22.10 4.02
C PRO A 392 -15.33 -22.59 2.74
N ILE A 393 -15.63 -23.82 2.28
CA ILE A 393 -15.08 -24.37 1.03
C ILE A 393 -15.42 -23.52 -0.20
N ASN A 394 -16.52 -22.75 -0.15
CA ASN A 394 -16.91 -21.87 -1.23
C ASN A 394 -15.91 -20.71 -1.45
N MET A 395 -15.00 -20.44 -0.48
CA MET A 395 -13.87 -19.53 -0.69
C MET A 395 -12.88 -20.06 -1.75
N LEU A 396 -12.71 -21.37 -1.84
CA LEU A 396 -11.90 -22.00 -2.90
C LEU A 396 -12.73 -22.22 -4.17
N ARG A 397 -13.97 -22.72 -4.04
CA ARG A 397 -14.83 -23.01 -5.18
C ARG A 397 -15.15 -21.79 -6.04
N ILE A 398 -15.31 -20.61 -5.45
CA ILE A 398 -15.54 -19.38 -6.22
C ILE A 398 -14.36 -19.06 -7.13
N LEU A 399 -13.11 -19.35 -6.69
CA LEU A 399 -11.91 -19.17 -7.51
C LEU A 399 -11.85 -20.22 -8.64
N GLN A 400 -12.20 -21.47 -8.32
CA GLN A 400 -12.28 -22.54 -9.33
C GLN A 400 -13.30 -22.20 -10.42
N VAL A 401 -14.51 -21.79 -10.05
CA VAL A 401 -15.55 -21.36 -11.00
C VAL A 401 -15.11 -20.13 -11.80
N ALA A 402 -14.42 -19.18 -11.16
CA ALA A 402 -13.88 -18.00 -11.84
C ALA A 402 -12.86 -18.40 -12.89
N ARG A 403 -11.95 -19.34 -12.59
CA ARG A 403 -10.98 -19.90 -13.52
C ARG A 403 -11.67 -20.61 -14.68
N ASP A 404 -12.53 -21.58 -14.38
CA ASP A 404 -13.13 -22.47 -15.38
C ASP A 404 -14.04 -21.72 -16.37
N ARG A 405 -14.61 -20.60 -15.93
CA ARG A 405 -15.48 -19.76 -16.75
C ARG A 405 -14.82 -18.46 -17.24
N HIS A 406 -13.54 -18.27 -16.97
CA HIS A 406 -12.78 -17.05 -17.32
C HIS A 406 -13.44 -15.76 -16.82
N LEU A 407 -13.96 -15.79 -15.58
CA LEU A 407 -14.66 -14.70 -14.94
C LEU A 407 -13.77 -13.99 -13.92
N GLY A 408 -13.88 -12.67 -13.86
CA GLY A 408 -13.31 -11.91 -12.74
C GLY A 408 -14.17 -12.01 -11.48
N LEU A 409 -13.56 -11.85 -10.30
CA LEU A 409 -14.28 -11.75 -9.05
C LEU A 409 -14.91 -10.37 -8.87
N HIS A 410 -16.16 -10.31 -8.41
CA HIS A 410 -16.76 -9.06 -8.02
C HIS A 410 -16.06 -8.50 -6.76
N PRO A 411 -15.83 -7.16 -6.62
CA PRO A 411 -15.15 -6.61 -5.45
C PRO A 411 -15.81 -6.96 -4.10
N LEU A 412 -17.12 -7.16 -4.07
CA LEU A 412 -17.82 -7.64 -2.87
C LEU A 412 -17.50 -9.10 -2.53
N ALA A 413 -17.18 -9.94 -3.51
CA ALA A 413 -16.71 -11.30 -3.25
C ALA A 413 -15.29 -11.29 -2.65
N VAL A 414 -14.39 -10.44 -3.18
CA VAL A 414 -13.05 -10.24 -2.59
C VAL A 414 -13.15 -9.72 -1.16
N ARG A 415 -14.04 -8.77 -0.90
CA ARG A 415 -14.36 -8.31 0.46
C ARG A 415 -14.79 -9.46 1.38
N ALA A 416 -15.66 -10.32 0.88
CA ALA A 416 -16.16 -11.47 1.66
C ALA A 416 -15.03 -12.47 1.95
N LEU A 417 -14.15 -12.78 0.96
CA LEU A 417 -12.96 -13.61 1.16
C LEU A 417 -12.08 -13.07 2.29
N ILE A 418 -11.77 -11.78 2.27
CA ILE A 418 -10.93 -11.14 3.30
C ILE A 418 -11.59 -11.22 4.68
N ARG A 419 -12.89 -10.97 4.78
CA ARG A 419 -13.60 -10.97 6.07
C ARG A 419 -13.75 -12.35 6.67
N HIS A 420 -13.90 -13.37 5.84
CA HIS A 420 -14.10 -14.75 6.26
C HIS A 420 -12.82 -15.62 6.20
N GLU A 421 -11.63 -15.02 6.05
CA GLU A 421 -10.34 -15.73 5.94
C GLU A 421 -10.15 -16.82 7.02
N ARG A 422 -10.71 -16.60 8.22
CA ARG A 422 -10.60 -17.54 9.34
C ARG A 422 -11.32 -18.87 9.08
N GLY A 423 -12.29 -18.88 8.18
CA GLY A 423 -12.97 -20.11 7.75
C GLY A 423 -12.01 -21.12 7.11
N ALA A 424 -10.90 -20.65 6.54
CA ALA A 424 -9.86 -21.54 6.00
C ALA A 424 -9.24 -22.50 7.04
N ILE A 425 -9.34 -22.19 8.33
CA ILE A 425 -8.83 -23.07 9.40
C ILE A 425 -9.62 -24.38 9.42
N ALA A 426 -10.92 -24.34 9.17
CA ALA A 426 -11.77 -25.53 9.14
C ALA A 426 -11.53 -26.43 7.91
N LEU A 427 -10.80 -25.91 6.92
CA LEU A 427 -10.53 -26.63 5.66
C LEU A 427 -9.20 -27.38 5.64
N ARG A 428 -8.37 -27.26 6.67
CA ARG A 428 -7.00 -27.83 6.69
C ARG A 428 -6.95 -29.34 6.51
N ASP A 429 -7.93 -30.02 7.08
CA ASP A 429 -8.01 -31.49 7.07
C ASP A 429 -9.20 -31.96 6.21
N ASP A 430 -9.75 -31.10 5.36
CA ASP A 430 -10.86 -31.41 4.47
C ASP A 430 -10.31 -31.89 3.11
N PRO A 431 -10.49 -33.19 2.76
CA PRO A 431 -10.01 -33.71 1.46
C PRO A 431 -10.61 -33.00 0.24
N ALA A 432 -11.87 -32.55 0.34
CA ALA A 432 -12.51 -31.82 -0.76
C ALA A 432 -11.87 -30.42 -0.93
N ALA A 433 -11.47 -29.77 0.15
CA ALA A 433 -10.73 -28.51 0.08
C ALA A 433 -9.32 -28.71 -0.48
N ALA A 434 -8.63 -29.80 -0.11
CA ALA A 434 -7.32 -30.15 -0.65
C ALA A 434 -7.41 -30.39 -2.16
N GLU A 435 -8.43 -31.12 -2.64
CA GLU A 435 -8.66 -31.36 -4.07
C GLU A 435 -8.85 -30.04 -4.85
N VAL A 436 -9.72 -29.16 -4.37
CA VAL A 436 -9.96 -27.85 -5.02
C VAL A 436 -8.71 -26.97 -4.97
N PHE A 437 -7.97 -26.95 -3.87
CA PHE A 437 -6.74 -26.19 -3.75
C PHE A 437 -5.67 -26.69 -4.73
N MET A 438 -5.47 -27.99 -4.83
CA MET A 438 -4.52 -28.61 -5.76
C MET A 438 -4.94 -28.38 -7.23
N ASP A 439 -6.24 -28.40 -7.51
CA ASP A 439 -6.76 -28.07 -8.83
C ASP A 439 -6.52 -26.60 -9.18
N LEU A 440 -6.68 -25.66 -8.25
CA LEU A 440 -6.31 -24.25 -8.43
C LEU A 440 -4.81 -24.05 -8.63
N LEU A 441 -3.97 -24.77 -7.87
CA LEU A 441 -2.51 -24.64 -7.91
C LEU A 441 -1.91 -25.17 -9.22
N CYS A 442 -2.33 -26.38 -9.61
CA CYS A 442 -1.72 -27.12 -10.71
C CYS A 442 -2.73 -27.87 -11.59
N GLY A 443 -4.02 -27.57 -11.52
CA GLY A 443 -5.04 -28.20 -12.39
C GLY A 443 -4.78 -27.92 -13.86
N CYS A 444 -5.18 -28.88 -14.69
CA CYS A 444 -5.05 -28.80 -16.14
C CYS A 444 -6.42 -28.62 -16.78
N ASP A 445 -6.51 -27.74 -17.77
CA ASP A 445 -7.67 -27.58 -18.62
C ASP A 445 -7.42 -28.32 -19.95
N GLY A 446 -7.98 -29.53 -20.07
CA GLY A 446 -7.88 -30.38 -21.26
C GLY A 446 -6.49 -30.99 -21.55
N GLU A 447 -6.14 -31.21 -22.81
CA GLU A 447 -4.90 -31.88 -23.26
C GLU A 447 -3.63 -31.04 -23.03
N ARG A 448 -3.75 -29.74 -22.83
CA ARG A 448 -2.63 -28.84 -22.49
C ARG A 448 -2.88 -28.18 -21.15
N CYS A 449 -2.01 -28.49 -20.20
CA CYS A 449 -2.03 -27.82 -18.88
C CYS A 449 -1.81 -26.31 -19.05
N ARG A 450 -2.84 -25.53 -18.75
CA ARG A 450 -2.80 -24.08 -18.72
C ARG A 450 -3.07 -23.57 -17.29
N ALA A 451 -2.38 -24.17 -16.32
CA ALA A 451 -2.51 -23.72 -14.95
C ALA A 451 -2.14 -22.24 -14.82
N ASP A 452 -2.97 -21.50 -14.11
CA ASP A 452 -2.68 -20.12 -13.67
C ASP A 452 -2.62 -20.08 -12.13
N GLY A 453 -1.95 -21.08 -11.56
CA GLY A 453 -1.84 -21.26 -10.12
C GLY A 453 -1.29 -20.05 -9.40
N ALA A 454 -0.34 -19.34 -10.01
CA ALA A 454 0.23 -18.12 -9.43
C ALA A 454 -0.80 -17.02 -9.23
N HIS A 455 -1.75 -16.83 -10.17
CA HIS A 455 -2.82 -15.85 -10.01
C HIS A 455 -3.70 -16.16 -8.80
N TRP A 456 -4.14 -17.42 -8.68
CA TRP A 456 -5.02 -17.83 -7.58
C TRP A 456 -4.30 -17.84 -6.23
N LEU A 457 -3.02 -18.22 -6.18
CA LEU A 457 -2.17 -18.07 -4.99
C LEU A 457 -2.05 -16.60 -4.56
N SER A 458 -1.90 -15.66 -5.50
CA SER A 458 -1.88 -14.23 -5.18
C SER A 458 -3.19 -13.80 -4.52
N VAL A 459 -4.35 -14.21 -5.06
CA VAL A 459 -5.66 -13.90 -4.47
C VAL A 459 -5.80 -14.49 -3.06
N LEU A 460 -5.37 -15.74 -2.87
CA LEU A 460 -5.41 -16.44 -1.57
C LEU A 460 -4.42 -15.83 -0.57
N ASN A 461 -3.25 -15.36 -1.01
CA ASN A 461 -2.26 -14.69 -0.17
C ASN A 461 -2.75 -13.30 0.26
N GLU A 462 -3.22 -12.49 -0.68
CA GLU A 462 -3.72 -11.14 -0.42
C GLU A 462 -4.97 -11.17 0.48
N SER A 463 -5.89 -12.11 0.28
CA SER A 463 -7.06 -12.26 1.15
C SER A 463 -6.71 -12.72 2.56
N GLY A 464 -5.53 -13.34 2.76
CA GLY A 464 -5.09 -13.94 4.02
C GLY A 464 -5.52 -15.40 4.21
N PHE A 465 -6.27 -15.95 3.25
CA PHE A 465 -6.70 -17.35 3.27
C PHE A 465 -5.50 -18.30 3.36
N LEU A 466 -4.48 -18.10 2.51
CA LEU A 466 -3.35 -19.02 2.40
C LEU A 466 -2.59 -19.18 3.74
N GLY A 467 -2.36 -18.09 4.47
CA GLY A 467 -1.72 -18.14 5.78
C GLY A 467 -2.60 -18.72 6.89
N ARG A 468 -3.93 -18.86 6.67
CA ARG A 468 -4.84 -19.58 7.55
C ARG A 468 -4.93 -21.06 7.18
N TYR A 469 -4.89 -21.35 5.89
CA TYR A 469 -4.94 -22.73 5.37
C TYR A 469 -3.63 -23.46 5.62
N ILE A 470 -2.48 -22.85 5.29
CA ILE A 470 -1.13 -23.35 5.58
C ILE A 470 -0.50 -22.44 6.64
N PRO A 471 -0.49 -22.82 7.95
CA PRO A 471 -0.04 -21.93 9.03
C PRO A 471 1.38 -21.42 8.88
N ASP A 472 2.26 -22.25 8.33
CA ASP A 472 3.67 -21.93 8.14
C ASP A 472 3.88 -20.87 7.07
N TRP A 473 2.99 -20.78 6.09
CA TRP A 473 2.95 -19.69 5.11
C TRP A 473 2.82 -18.30 5.76
N ALA A 474 2.00 -18.17 6.82
CA ALA A 474 1.85 -16.90 7.52
C ALA A 474 3.16 -16.34 8.09
N ARG A 475 4.18 -17.20 8.28
CA ARG A 475 5.49 -16.80 8.82
C ARG A 475 6.38 -16.17 7.77
N VAL A 476 6.25 -16.57 6.51
CA VAL A 476 7.05 -16.06 5.39
C VAL A 476 6.41 -14.84 4.73
N VAL A 477 5.12 -14.58 4.97
CA VAL A 477 4.43 -13.40 4.44
C VAL A 477 5.11 -12.11 4.88
N GLY A 478 5.45 -11.29 3.88
CA GLY A 478 6.14 -10.01 4.08
C GLY A 478 7.56 -10.16 4.63
N GLN A 479 8.15 -11.37 4.63
CA GLN A 479 9.52 -11.57 5.04
C GLN A 479 10.47 -11.23 3.90
N MET A 480 11.43 -10.38 4.17
CA MET A 480 12.46 -9.94 3.24
C MET A 480 13.82 -10.50 3.65
N GLN A 481 14.67 -10.79 2.68
CA GLN A 481 16.10 -10.91 2.85
C GLN A 481 16.74 -9.58 2.45
N PHE A 482 17.54 -9.01 3.34
CA PHE A 482 18.20 -7.73 3.06
C PHE A 482 19.47 -7.97 2.27
N ASP A 483 19.32 -8.16 0.96
CA ASP A 483 20.41 -8.21 0.00
C ASP A 483 19.99 -7.51 -1.32
N THR A 484 20.97 -7.25 -2.18
CA THR A 484 20.78 -6.50 -3.43
C THR A 484 20.21 -7.34 -4.59
N TYR A 485 20.00 -8.64 -4.39
CA TYR A 485 19.56 -9.57 -5.44
C TYR A 485 18.08 -9.85 -5.38
N HIS A 486 17.48 -9.92 -4.18
CA HIS A 486 16.08 -10.22 -4.00
C HIS A 486 15.21 -8.96 -4.15
N VAL A 487 14.31 -8.99 -5.12
CA VAL A 487 13.39 -7.87 -5.44
C VAL A 487 12.05 -8.06 -4.75
N PHE A 488 11.79 -9.25 -4.21
CA PHE A 488 10.51 -9.67 -3.62
C PHE A 488 10.67 -10.14 -2.18
N THR A 489 9.57 -10.12 -1.44
CA THR A 489 9.43 -10.86 -0.17
C THR A 489 9.35 -12.36 -0.45
N VAL A 490 9.59 -13.21 0.55
CA VAL A 490 9.63 -14.68 0.38
C VAL A 490 8.32 -15.22 -0.18
N ASP A 491 7.18 -14.73 0.28
CA ASP A 491 5.86 -15.13 -0.24
C ASP A 491 5.65 -14.70 -1.70
N GLU A 492 6.00 -13.47 -2.06
CA GLU A 492 5.90 -13.00 -3.46
C GLU A 492 6.90 -13.72 -4.37
N HIS A 493 8.13 -13.96 -3.90
CA HIS A 493 9.11 -14.76 -4.62
C HIS A 493 8.58 -16.17 -4.92
N THR A 494 7.99 -16.83 -3.93
CA THR A 494 7.42 -18.16 -4.11
C THR A 494 6.26 -18.17 -5.11
N ILE A 495 5.36 -17.18 -5.05
CA ILE A 495 4.28 -17.04 -6.03
C ILE A 495 4.84 -16.78 -7.44
N GLU A 496 5.91 -15.98 -7.54
CA GLU A 496 6.58 -15.73 -8.82
C GLU A 496 7.27 -16.99 -9.36
N ALA A 497 7.85 -17.84 -8.49
CA ALA A 497 8.39 -19.14 -8.91
C ALA A 497 7.30 -20.04 -9.51
N VAL A 498 6.10 -20.07 -8.92
CA VAL A 498 4.94 -20.77 -9.52
C VAL A 498 4.52 -20.10 -10.83
N ARG A 499 4.60 -18.78 -10.97
CA ARG A 499 4.32 -18.09 -12.24
C ARG A 499 5.29 -18.48 -13.34
N VAL A 500 6.57 -18.66 -12.99
CA VAL A 500 7.59 -19.19 -13.93
C VAL A 500 7.26 -20.62 -14.35
N LEU A 501 6.81 -21.48 -13.44
CA LEU A 501 6.34 -22.84 -13.81
C LEU A 501 5.16 -22.77 -14.81
N ASN A 502 4.17 -21.93 -14.53
CA ASN A 502 3.04 -21.73 -15.45
C ASN A 502 3.51 -21.25 -16.84
N ALA A 503 4.50 -20.35 -16.89
CA ALA A 503 5.06 -19.85 -18.15
C ALA A 503 5.87 -20.92 -18.90
N LEU A 504 6.61 -21.80 -18.18
CA LEU A 504 7.32 -22.93 -18.77
C LEU A 504 6.33 -23.92 -19.42
N GLU A 505 5.25 -24.29 -18.73
CA GLU A 505 4.21 -25.18 -19.26
C GLU A 505 3.47 -24.61 -20.49
N ARG A 506 3.33 -23.27 -20.54
CA ARG A 506 2.74 -22.60 -21.71
C ARG A 506 3.72 -22.41 -22.87
N GLY A 507 4.98 -22.81 -22.72
CA GLY A 507 6.03 -22.65 -23.71
C GLY A 507 6.53 -21.20 -23.89
N GLU A 508 6.15 -20.29 -23.02
CA GLU A 508 6.51 -18.87 -23.09
C GLU A 508 8.01 -18.62 -22.82
N LEU A 509 8.70 -19.60 -22.26
CA LEU A 509 10.11 -19.51 -21.85
C LEU A 509 11.05 -20.40 -22.68
N THR A 510 10.58 -20.96 -23.79
CA THR A 510 11.34 -21.90 -24.62
C THR A 510 12.67 -21.32 -25.15
N GLU A 511 12.70 -20.03 -25.48
CA GLU A 511 13.94 -19.37 -25.94
C GLU A 511 14.93 -19.11 -24.80
N VAL A 512 14.43 -18.89 -23.60
CA VAL A 512 15.23 -18.44 -22.43
C VAL A 512 15.67 -19.61 -21.55
N ALA A 513 14.87 -20.67 -21.48
CA ALA A 513 15.11 -21.88 -20.69
C ALA A 513 14.71 -23.15 -21.49
N PRO A 514 15.38 -23.43 -22.61
CA PRO A 514 14.95 -24.46 -23.57
C PRO A 514 14.90 -25.87 -22.95
N ILE A 515 15.86 -26.23 -22.09
CA ILE A 515 15.88 -27.55 -21.45
C ILE A 515 14.72 -27.69 -20.47
N ALA A 516 14.52 -26.73 -19.58
CA ALA A 516 13.41 -26.78 -18.62
C ALA A 516 12.06 -26.82 -19.33
N SER A 517 11.89 -26.03 -20.41
CA SER A 517 10.67 -26.06 -21.26
C SER A 517 10.48 -27.40 -21.99
N GLY A 518 11.58 -28.06 -22.35
CA GLY A 518 11.50 -29.36 -23.04
C GLY A 518 11.21 -30.53 -22.10
N VAL A 519 11.68 -30.50 -20.87
CA VAL A 519 11.48 -31.59 -19.91
C VAL A 519 10.19 -31.48 -19.08
N ILE A 520 9.60 -30.29 -19.00
CA ILE A 520 8.42 -30.07 -18.13
C ILE A 520 7.19 -30.85 -18.61
N GLU A 521 7.07 -31.08 -19.93
CA GLU A 521 5.96 -31.86 -20.52
C GLU A 521 6.06 -33.37 -20.19
N ASP A 522 7.28 -33.87 -19.90
CA ASP A 522 7.56 -35.30 -19.66
C ASP A 522 7.61 -35.67 -18.18
N LEU A 523 7.30 -34.73 -17.28
CA LEU A 523 7.36 -34.97 -15.83
C LEU A 523 6.23 -35.86 -15.33
N GLN A 524 6.59 -36.93 -14.62
CA GLN A 524 5.62 -37.86 -14.01
C GLN A 524 5.04 -37.30 -12.72
N SER A 525 5.87 -36.60 -11.92
CA SER A 525 5.51 -36.08 -10.60
C SER A 525 5.21 -34.58 -10.62
N ARG A 526 4.40 -34.12 -11.61
CA ARG A 526 4.06 -32.70 -11.81
C ARG A 526 3.44 -32.04 -10.56
N ARG A 527 2.53 -32.75 -9.86
CA ARG A 527 1.90 -32.24 -8.63
C ARG A 527 2.95 -32.01 -7.54
N ALA A 528 3.89 -32.92 -7.37
CA ALA A 528 4.99 -32.81 -6.42
C ALA A 528 5.88 -31.59 -6.74
N LEU A 529 6.16 -31.30 -8.02
CA LEU A 529 6.92 -30.11 -8.44
C LEU A 529 6.25 -28.81 -7.99
N TYR A 530 4.94 -28.66 -8.24
CA TYR A 530 4.20 -27.46 -7.86
C TYR A 530 4.17 -27.26 -6.34
N VAL A 531 3.94 -28.33 -5.58
CA VAL A 531 3.96 -28.25 -4.11
C VAL A 531 5.37 -28.01 -3.59
N ALA A 532 6.40 -28.63 -4.17
CA ALA A 532 7.79 -28.34 -3.82
C ALA A 532 8.15 -26.87 -4.09
N THR A 533 7.71 -26.31 -5.22
CA THR A 533 7.90 -24.90 -5.54
C THR A 533 7.17 -23.99 -4.52
N LEU A 534 5.96 -24.36 -4.09
CA LEU A 534 5.23 -23.63 -3.06
C LEU A 534 5.92 -23.67 -1.70
N LEU A 535 6.64 -24.76 -1.38
CA LEU A 535 7.21 -25.01 -0.05
C LEU A 535 8.72 -24.83 0.05
N HIS A 536 9.47 -24.63 -1.07
CA HIS A 536 10.95 -24.63 -1.07
C HIS A 536 11.56 -23.66 -0.05
N ASP A 537 10.92 -22.52 0.18
CA ASP A 537 11.35 -21.45 1.08
C ASP A 537 10.49 -21.30 2.34
N ILE A 538 9.58 -22.22 2.63
CA ILE A 538 8.59 -22.13 3.72
C ILE A 538 9.21 -21.99 5.11
N ALA A 539 10.44 -22.45 5.30
CA ALA A 539 11.16 -22.39 6.56
C ALA A 539 12.13 -21.20 6.68
N LYS A 540 12.20 -20.30 5.68
CA LYS A 540 13.07 -19.11 5.74
C LYS A 540 12.76 -18.26 6.98
N GLY A 541 13.82 -17.76 7.61
CA GLY A 541 13.73 -16.90 8.81
C GLY A 541 13.41 -17.61 10.13
N ARG A 542 13.38 -18.93 10.17
CA ARG A 542 13.22 -19.71 11.43
C ARG A 542 14.52 -19.93 12.20
N GLY A 543 15.68 -19.73 11.53
CA GLY A 543 17.00 -20.11 12.02
C GLY A 543 17.31 -21.58 11.74
N GLY A 544 18.59 -21.94 11.61
CA GLY A 544 19.01 -23.24 11.08
C GLY A 544 19.06 -23.26 9.55
N ASP A 545 19.22 -24.44 8.98
CA ASP A 545 19.13 -24.63 7.54
C ASP A 545 17.65 -24.65 7.14
N HIS A 546 17.25 -23.71 6.28
CA HIS A 546 15.86 -23.61 5.84
C HIS A 546 15.44 -24.76 4.92
N SER A 547 16.41 -25.39 4.24
CA SER A 547 16.16 -26.54 3.37
C SER A 547 15.82 -27.78 4.20
N GLU A 548 16.58 -28.05 5.28
CA GLU A 548 16.31 -29.15 6.20
C GLU A 548 14.96 -28.99 6.90
N LEU A 549 14.74 -27.83 7.53
CA LEU A 549 13.47 -27.52 8.19
C LEU A 549 12.29 -27.48 7.22
N GLY A 550 12.51 -27.01 6.00
CA GLY A 550 11.51 -26.98 4.94
C GLY A 550 11.09 -28.37 4.51
N ALA A 551 12.06 -29.29 4.39
CA ALA A 551 11.81 -30.70 4.05
C ALA A 551 10.99 -31.41 5.13
N GLU A 552 11.28 -31.17 6.41
CA GLU A 552 10.48 -31.70 7.54
C GLU A 552 9.01 -31.20 7.43
N LEU A 553 8.82 -29.89 7.24
CA LEU A 553 7.48 -29.30 7.07
C LEU A 553 6.75 -29.83 5.84
N ALA A 554 7.46 -30.05 4.74
CA ALA A 554 6.89 -30.60 3.52
C ALA A 554 6.31 -32.02 3.74
N THR A 555 6.94 -32.82 4.61
CA THR A 555 6.45 -34.15 4.99
C THR A 555 5.11 -34.09 5.76
N GLU A 556 4.89 -33.01 6.53
CA GLU A 556 3.63 -32.78 7.25
C GLU A 556 2.55 -32.16 6.38
N ILE A 557 2.94 -31.17 5.54
CA ILE A 557 2.00 -30.39 4.72
C ILE A 557 1.52 -31.20 3.49
N GLY A 558 2.39 -32.02 2.88
CA GLY A 558 2.06 -32.77 1.67
C GLY A 558 0.79 -33.61 1.78
N PRO A 559 0.65 -34.49 2.79
CA PRO A 559 -0.57 -35.26 3.00
C PRO A 559 -1.82 -34.42 3.23
N ALA A 560 -1.70 -33.30 3.94
CA ALA A 560 -2.81 -32.36 4.18
C ALA A 560 -3.29 -31.68 2.87
N LEU A 561 -2.41 -31.57 1.88
CA LEU A 561 -2.76 -31.10 0.52
C LEU A 561 -3.21 -32.23 -0.41
N GLY A 562 -3.41 -33.45 0.10
CA GLY A 562 -3.89 -34.60 -0.69
C GLY A 562 -2.83 -35.27 -1.55
N LEU A 563 -1.54 -35.13 -1.22
CA LEU A 563 -0.46 -35.87 -1.87
C LEU A 563 -0.35 -37.29 -1.33
N SER A 564 0.02 -38.25 -2.17
CA SER A 564 0.40 -39.58 -1.76
C SER A 564 1.70 -39.58 -0.93
N GLY A 565 2.01 -40.69 -0.27
CA GLY A 565 3.28 -40.86 0.46
C GLY A 565 4.51 -40.68 -0.44
N GLU A 566 4.46 -41.20 -1.68
CA GLU A 566 5.52 -41.10 -2.67
C GLU A 566 5.68 -39.66 -3.17
N GLU A 567 4.55 -38.97 -3.48
CA GLU A 567 4.57 -37.55 -3.84
C GLU A 567 5.13 -36.69 -2.70
N SER A 568 4.73 -36.98 -1.44
CA SER A 568 5.20 -36.21 -0.25
C SER A 568 6.70 -36.42 0.00
N GLU A 569 7.24 -37.63 -0.22
CA GLU A 569 8.67 -37.88 -0.17
C GLU A 569 9.41 -37.10 -1.26
N THR A 570 8.88 -37.10 -2.48
CA THR A 570 9.45 -36.35 -3.61
C THR A 570 9.47 -34.85 -3.31
N VAL A 571 8.40 -34.29 -2.74
CA VAL A 571 8.34 -32.87 -2.33
C VAL A 571 9.39 -32.58 -1.27
N SER A 572 9.48 -33.40 -0.21
CA SER A 572 10.46 -33.24 0.86
C SER A 572 11.89 -33.27 0.32
N TRP A 573 12.20 -34.23 -0.58
CA TRP A 573 13.51 -34.33 -1.24
C TRP A 573 13.82 -33.10 -2.11
N LEU A 574 12.87 -32.60 -2.88
CA LEU A 574 13.05 -31.41 -3.72
C LEU A 574 13.28 -30.16 -2.86
N VAL A 575 12.55 -29.98 -1.76
CA VAL A 575 12.72 -28.87 -0.83
C VAL A 575 14.10 -28.93 -0.15
N LEU A 576 14.55 -30.13 0.26
CA LEU A 576 15.87 -30.32 0.85
C LEU A 576 16.99 -29.92 -0.13
N HIS A 577 16.84 -30.27 -1.38
CA HIS A 577 17.90 -30.16 -2.39
C HIS A 577 17.69 -29.01 -3.40
N HIS A 578 16.73 -28.08 -3.18
CA HIS A 578 16.40 -27.01 -4.15
C HIS A 578 17.60 -26.13 -4.54
N LEU A 579 18.60 -25.99 -3.67
CA LEU A 579 19.83 -25.23 -3.95
C LEU A 579 20.95 -26.07 -4.58
N LEU A 580 20.80 -27.40 -4.69
CA LEU A 580 21.88 -28.31 -5.07
C LEU A 580 22.45 -27.99 -6.46
N LEU A 581 21.60 -27.90 -7.50
CA LEU A 581 22.08 -27.62 -8.86
C LEU A 581 22.71 -26.22 -8.97
N SER A 582 22.11 -25.20 -8.37
CA SER A 582 22.67 -23.85 -8.41
C SER A 582 23.99 -23.74 -7.66
N GLN A 583 24.15 -24.42 -6.52
CA GLN A 583 25.40 -24.48 -5.77
C GLN A 583 26.48 -25.24 -6.52
N THR A 584 26.12 -26.36 -7.15
CA THR A 584 27.07 -27.15 -7.95
C THR A 584 27.53 -26.37 -9.17
N ALA A 585 26.59 -25.86 -10.00
CA ALA A 585 26.91 -25.16 -11.23
C ALA A 585 27.72 -23.86 -11.04
N PHE A 586 27.50 -23.14 -9.92
CA PHE A 586 28.11 -21.79 -9.75
C PHE A 586 29.26 -21.73 -8.76
N LYS A 587 29.46 -22.79 -7.93
CA LYS A 587 30.47 -22.79 -6.86
C LYS A 587 31.43 -23.96 -6.93
N ARG A 588 31.22 -24.93 -7.81
CA ARG A 588 32.09 -26.10 -8.01
C ARG A 588 32.64 -26.13 -9.43
N ASP A 589 33.72 -26.83 -9.63
CA ASP A 589 34.24 -27.15 -10.96
C ASP A 589 33.38 -28.27 -11.55
N ILE A 590 32.63 -27.93 -12.60
CA ILE A 590 31.74 -28.88 -13.31
C ILE A 590 32.48 -29.84 -14.25
N ASP A 591 33.75 -29.56 -14.57
CA ASP A 591 34.62 -30.46 -15.33
C ASP A 591 35.30 -31.52 -14.43
N ASP A 592 35.23 -31.38 -13.10
CA ASP A 592 35.75 -32.39 -12.17
C ASP A 592 34.80 -33.60 -12.09
N PRO A 593 35.28 -34.80 -12.51
CA PRO A 593 34.47 -36.03 -12.44
C PRO A 593 33.90 -36.32 -11.04
N LYS A 594 34.61 -35.93 -9.98
CA LYS A 594 34.13 -36.12 -8.61
C LYS A 594 32.89 -35.27 -8.33
N THR A 595 32.85 -34.02 -8.83
CA THR A 595 31.67 -33.15 -8.70
C THR A 595 30.44 -33.81 -9.32
N ILE A 596 30.60 -34.39 -10.51
CA ILE A 596 29.51 -35.06 -11.23
C ILE A 596 29.05 -36.35 -10.49
N LEU A 597 29.99 -37.15 -9.99
CA LEU A 597 29.68 -38.37 -9.23
C LEU A 597 28.95 -38.03 -7.93
N ASP A 598 29.42 -37.06 -7.14
CA ASP A 598 28.76 -36.61 -5.91
C ASP A 598 27.31 -36.13 -6.20
N LEU A 599 27.12 -35.42 -7.32
CA LEU A 599 25.80 -34.95 -7.74
C LEU A 599 24.88 -36.11 -8.13
N ALA A 600 25.39 -37.04 -8.94
CA ALA A 600 24.65 -38.21 -9.39
C ALA A 600 24.23 -39.12 -8.21
N ASP A 601 25.13 -39.32 -7.24
CA ASP A 601 24.85 -40.11 -6.01
C ASP A 601 23.74 -39.45 -5.17
N THR A 602 23.63 -38.12 -5.18
CA THR A 602 22.54 -37.40 -4.47
C THR A 602 21.22 -37.47 -5.23
N ILE A 603 21.23 -37.31 -6.55
CA ILE A 603 20.00 -37.22 -7.36
C ILE A 603 19.37 -38.61 -7.60
N GLN A 604 20.18 -39.63 -7.90
CA GLN A 604 19.84 -41.04 -8.03
C GLN A 604 18.88 -41.40 -9.19
N SER A 605 18.08 -40.49 -9.72
CA SER A 605 17.15 -40.80 -10.80
C SER A 605 17.00 -39.67 -11.83
N PRO A 606 16.75 -40.03 -13.11
CA PRO A 606 16.50 -39.03 -14.14
C PRO A 606 15.27 -38.14 -13.87
N GLU A 607 14.22 -38.70 -13.23
CA GLU A 607 13.02 -37.92 -12.87
C GLU A 607 13.33 -36.86 -11.82
N ARG A 608 14.08 -37.21 -10.75
CA ARG A 608 14.54 -36.25 -9.74
C ARG A 608 15.42 -35.14 -10.35
N LEU A 609 16.28 -35.49 -11.32
CA LEU A 609 17.10 -34.50 -12.03
C LEU A 609 16.23 -33.51 -12.82
N LYS A 610 15.24 -34.00 -13.58
CA LYS A 610 14.32 -33.16 -14.33
C LYS A 610 13.53 -32.23 -13.41
N LEU A 611 12.94 -32.77 -12.35
CA LEU A 611 12.17 -32.02 -11.36
C LEU A 611 13.03 -30.91 -10.70
N LEU A 612 14.25 -31.27 -10.28
CA LEU A 612 15.16 -30.34 -9.62
C LEU A 612 15.65 -29.25 -10.59
N LEU A 613 15.90 -29.57 -11.86
CA LEU A 613 16.26 -28.60 -12.89
C LEU A 613 15.15 -27.57 -13.08
N VAL A 614 13.91 -28.02 -13.24
CA VAL A 614 12.77 -27.14 -13.45
C VAL A 614 12.53 -26.25 -12.22
N LEU A 615 12.61 -26.82 -11.01
CA LEU A 615 12.53 -26.08 -9.75
C LEU A 615 13.64 -25.01 -9.65
N THR A 616 14.90 -25.38 -9.96
CA THR A 616 16.04 -24.44 -9.92
C THR A 616 15.86 -23.28 -10.92
N VAL A 617 15.37 -23.56 -12.12
CA VAL A 617 15.07 -22.51 -13.11
C VAL A 617 13.95 -21.61 -12.62
N ALA A 618 12.89 -22.17 -12.04
CA ALA A 618 11.77 -21.41 -11.53
C ALA A 618 12.20 -20.49 -10.36
N ASP A 619 12.93 -21.02 -9.39
CA ASP A 619 13.46 -20.27 -8.26
C ASP A 619 14.38 -19.12 -8.70
N MET A 620 15.40 -19.42 -9.52
CA MET A 620 16.34 -18.41 -9.97
C MET A 620 15.72 -17.28 -10.79
N ARG A 621 14.76 -17.60 -11.64
CA ARG A 621 14.06 -16.60 -12.44
C ARG A 621 13.12 -15.73 -11.60
N ALA A 622 12.54 -16.30 -10.56
CA ALA A 622 11.68 -15.60 -9.63
C ALA A 622 12.42 -14.55 -8.79
N VAL A 623 13.73 -14.68 -8.60
CA VAL A 623 14.52 -13.67 -7.85
C VAL A 623 14.57 -12.34 -8.59
N SER A 624 15.01 -12.32 -9.82
CA SER A 624 14.94 -11.18 -10.73
C SER A 624 15.39 -11.58 -12.15
N ALA A 625 14.96 -10.84 -13.17
CA ALA A 625 15.43 -11.02 -14.54
C ALA A 625 16.97 -10.86 -14.70
N LYS A 626 17.65 -10.20 -13.77
CA LYS A 626 19.10 -10.02 -13.75
C LYS A 626 19.86 -11.22 -13.20
N VAL A 627 19.23 -12.00 -12.34
CA VAL A 627 19.83 -13.20 -11.73
C VAL A 627 19.91 -14.34 -12.72
N TRP A 628 18.91 -14.52 -13.58
CA TRP A 628 18.96 -15.44 -14.68
C TRP A 628 19.61 -14.78 -15.91
N ASN A 629 20.77 -15.25 -16.30
CA ASN A 629 21.47 -14.75 -17.49
C ASN A 629 22.00 -15.91 -18.34
N GLY A 630 22.46 -15.62 -19.57
CA GLY A 630 22.91 -16.63 -20.52
C GLY A 630 24.08 -17.49 -20.02
N TRP A 631 24.98 -16.89 -19.21
CA TRP A 631 26.12 -17.62 -18.61
C TRP A 631 25.63 -18.69 -17.62
N LYS A 632 24.72 -18.33 -16.69
CA LYS A 632 24.16 -19.28 -15.72
C LYS A 632 23.32 -20.37 -16.39
N ALA A 633 22.56 -19.99 -17.41
CA ALA A 633 21.81 -20.96 -18.22
C ALA A 633 22.76 -21.96 -18.93
N THR A 634 23.91 -21.50 -19.40
CA THR A 634 24.93 -22.36 -20.02
C THR A 634 25.54 -23.33 -19.02
N LEU A 635 25.94 -22.85 -17.83
CA LEU A 635 26.51 -23.71 -16.78
C LEU A 635 25.54 -24.81 -16.32
N LEU A 636 24.27 -24.46 -16.13
CA LEU A 636 23.24 -25.47 -15.77
C LEU A 636 22.99 -26.48 -16.90
N ARG A 637 23.15 -26.05 -18.15
CA ARG A 637 23.02 -26.95 -19.31
C ARG A 637 24.22 -27.89 -19.44
N GLU A 638 25.42 -27.43 -19.11
CA GLU A 638 26.66 -28.21 -19.17
C GLU A 638 26.73 -29.22 -18.00
N LEU A 639 26.26 -28.82 -16.81
CA LEU A 639 26.14 -29.70 -15.65
C LEU A 639 25.13 -30.82 -15.89
#